data_0fd05b51ef40b92ab3ac1de90a7b7778
#
_entry.id   0fd05b51ef40b92ab3ac1de90a7b7778
#
_cell.length_a   1.000
_cell.length_b   1.000
_cell.length_c   1.000
_cell.angle_alpha   90.00
_cell.angle_beta   90.00
_cell.angle_gamma   90.00
#
_symmetry.space_group_name_H-M   'P 1'
#
loop_
_entity.id
_entity.type
_entity.pdbx_description
1 polymer ?
#
loop_
_entity_poly.entity_id
_entity_poly.type
_entity_poly.pdbx_seq_one_letter_code
_entity_poly.pdbx_strand_id
1 'polypeptide(L)'
;MSNFRIGFMVLPLIFALNINAQAVGMLEEIVVTAQKKEESLQDTPIALTAISESAIDDLDIANVVDLAGMAPNVHIINTPSNNTAATIAIRGGVTINPAITWEPTVGMYLDGVYIGKGQGAIFDVADLERVEILRGPQGTLYGRNTLGGAINLISKRPSGEGVSAKVTIGNFGLKQSQLIADYQTGNSVFTKLVLNKKTRGGYVQNADAPYQAAQGVVPNTVADHKELETIDSNGYKLAIAYEGDKTSFNLTFDETDQDNVPPFAQLTNTIPNWSSAFGVGASALTGGLQLWPIELYANDKRQGYAHINTPTYERSVVEGRSFTISRDTGLGELKVIWSKRKTAWDDRLDLDGGPFPIADTERHTKYDAETIEVQLSGSTDNMEYVFGYYALEDDAYTANPQSFFGGGSTFAQNYSGTSEAEALFGQITWAIAEKWDLTIGARKTEEDKTGFKEYVGIFSQSGQGSFDDTSGTFILSHDYSENTNLYFKLADGFKAGGINAEAPTPFEALKPYAPETVESTEFGLKGIYFDNRMMLNVAYFDNEHDDMQISYFTADAAAASQVLNNSADISGLEIETTSIINDTTRLMVNLSTLDSEFTGNQVASDGYLLEQVPYSPKETLYVSLEKDYGNYRMRLDYSRIGEHPTFPYSSKDPRAALTNLDSRGIADFRLLTEPMENMQLNFWIKNLSDKHHRMSAIPFGPAFGQLTVSYFNAPRTIGLDLHYKF
;
A
#
# COMPACT_ATOMS: atom_id res chain seq x y z
N MET A 1 -36.72 -23.67 -12.03
CA MET A 1 -36.37 -24.50 -13.19
C MET A 1 -36.45 -23.63 -14.42
N SER A 2 -35.37 -23.20 -14.93
CA SER A 2 -35.24 -22.68 -16.30
C SER A 2 -33.73 -22.53 -16.55
N ASN A 3 -33.21 -23.50 -17.28
CA ASN A 3 -31.80 -23.57 -17.71
C ASN A 3 -31.58 -22.57 -18.84
N PHE A 4 -30.76 -21.53 -18.60
CA PHE A 4 -30.20 -20.73 -19.67
C PHE A 4 -28.78 -21.25 -19.98
N ARG A 5 -28.68 -22.06 -21.06
CA ARG A 5 -27.39 -22.41 -21.67
C ARG A 5 -27.01 -21.31 -22.64
N ILE A 6 -26.03 -20.50 -22.29
CA ILE A 6 -25.34 -19.62 -23.22
C ILE A 6 -24.23 -20.44 -23.87
N GLY A 7 -24.47 -20.85 -25.11
CA GLY A 7 -23.45 -21.44 -25.95
C GLY A 7 -22.50 -20.36 -26.47
N PHE A 8 -21.24 -20.38 -26.01
CA PHE A 8 -20.16 -19.59 -26.61
C PHE A 8 -19.77 -20.21 -27.95
N MET A 9 -20.14 -19.55 -29.04
CA MET A 9 -19.66 -19.85 -30.38
C MET A 9 -18.27 -19.16 -30.50
N VAL A 10 -17.22 -19.92 -30.32
CA VAL A 10 -15.85 -19.45 -30.63
C VAL A 10 -15.66 -19.57 -32.14
N LEU A 11 -15.70 -18.46 -32.84
CA LEU A 11 -15.29 -18.38 -34.24
C LEU A 11 -13.77 -18.40 -34.30
N PRO A 12 -13.12 -19.34 -34.99
CA PRO A 12 -11.69 -19.28 -35.23
C PRO A 12 -11.40 -18.28 -36.34
N LEU A 13 -10.99 -17.08 -35.99
CA LEU A 13 -10.36 -16.15 -36.94
C LEU A 13 -8.89 -16.58 -37.10
N ILE A 14 -8.61 -17.38 -38.11
CA ILE A 14 -7.25 -17.70 -38.55
C ILE A 14 -6.78 -16.53 -39.43
N PHE A 15 -6.10 -15.57 -38.86
CA PHE A 15 -5.28 -14.61 -39.62
C PHE A 15 -3.81 -15.11 -39.59
N ALA A 16 -3.31 -15.46 -40.76
CA ALA A 16 -1.88 -15.72 -40.95
C ALA A 16 -1.15 -14.37 -41.00
N LEU A 17 -0.62 -13.92 -39.88
CA LEU A 17 0.26 -12.75 -39.80
C LEU A 17 1.70 -13.25 -39.59
N ASN A 18 2.57 -12.85 -40.48
CA ASN A 18 4.02 -12.98 -40.28
C ASN A 18 4.46 -11.89 -39.31
N ILE A 19 4.58 -12.22 -38.03
CA ILE A 19 5.14 -11.34 -37.00
C ILE A 19 6.53 -11.83 -36.67
N ASN A 20 7.51 -10.93 -36.73
CA ASN A 20 8.84 -11.18 -36.21
C ASN A 20 8.75 -11.29 -34.68
N ALA A 21 8.80 -12.49 -34.16
CA ALA A 21 8.94 -12.71 -32.72
C ALA A 21 10.29 -12.13 -32.26
N GLN A 22 10.26 -11.14 -31.39
CA GLN A 22 11.44 -10.80 -30.60
C GLN A 22 11.72 -11.99 -29.69
N ALA A 23 12.86 -12.62 -29.87
CA ALA A 23 13.30 -13.71 -29.01
C ALA A 23 13.53 -13.19 -27.58
N VAL A 24 12.97 -13.86 -26.57
CA VAL A 24 13.30 -13.64 -25.15
C VAL A 24 14.74 -14.13 -24.94
N GLY A 25 15.73 -13.37 -25.40
CA GLY A 25 17.10 -13.84 -25.56
C GLY A 25 18.05 -13.53 -24.41
N MET A 26 17.88 -12.42 -23.73
CA MET A 26 18.76 -11.96 -22.63
C MET A 26 17.92 -11.13 -21.64
N LEU A 27 18.35 -11.10 -20.38
CA LEU A 27 17.77 -10.20 -19.38
C LEU A 27 18.14 -8.76 -19.71
N GLU A 28 17.17 -7.86 -19.69
CA GLU A 28 17.41 -6.43 -19.83
C GLU A 28 18.05 -5.89 -18.56
N GLU A 29 18.99 -4.98 -18.71
CA GLU A 29 19.52 -4.21 -17.60
C GLU A 29 18.44 -3.22 -17.11
N ILE A 30 18.14 -3.26 -15.81
CA ILE A 30 17.19 -2.35 -15.18
C ILE A 30 17.96 -1.24 -14.47
N VAL A 31 17.76 0.00 -14.91
CA VAL A 31 18.29 1.19 -14.24
C VAL A 31 17.33 1.62 -13.16
N VAL A 32 17.86 1.92 -11.99
CA VAL A 32 17.11 2.36 -10.80
C VAL A 32 17.62 3.70 -10.26
N THR A 33 16.82 4.37 -9.45
CA THR A 33 17.17 5.63 -8.80
C THR A 33 17.12 5.54 -7.27
N ALA A 34 17.21 4.34 -6.76
CA ALA A 34 17.08 4.01 -5.34
C ALA A 34 18.05 4.76 -4.42
N GLN A 35 19.27 5.10 -4.89
CA GLN A 35 20.25 5.90 -4.14
C GLN A 35 20.30 7.38 -4.57
N LYS A 36 19.17 7.92 -5.07
CA LYS A 36 19.06 9.31 -5.55
C LYS A 36 19.99 9.61 -6.76
N LYS A 37 20.49 8.59 -7.43
CA LYS A 37 21.29 8.61 -8.67
C LYS A 37 20.85 7.45 -9.57
N GLU A 38 21.05 7.58 -10.87
CA GLU A 38 20.83 6.47 -11.81
C GLU A 38 21.97 5.45 -11.70
N GLU A 39 21.62 4.19 -11.48
CA GLU A 39 22.57 3.09 -11.39
C GLU A 39 21.92 1.76 -11.82
N SER A 40 22.72 0.76 -12.18
CA SER A 40 22.22 -0.59 -12.48
C SER A 40 21.62 -1.23 -11.22
N LEU A 41 20.48 -1.93 -11.37
CA LEU A 41 19.89 -2.71 -10.28
C LEU A 41 20.89 -3.69 -9.65
N GLN A 42 21.79 -4.28 -10.47
CA GLN A 42 22.75 -5.29 -10.00
C GLN A 42 23.94 -4.66 -9.26
N ASP A 43 24.26 -3.40 -9.56
CA ASP A 43 25.36 -2.68 -8.91
C ASP A 43 24.91 -1.96 -7.62
N THR A 44 23.60 -1.82 -7.42
CA THR A 44 23.04 -1.17 -6.23
C THR A 44 23.13 -2.09 -5.01
N PRO A 45 23.96 -1.83 -3.98
CA PRO A 45 24.24 -2.76 -2.88
C PRO A 45 23.18 -2.69 -1.75
N ILE A 46 21.93 -2.88 -2.10
CA ILE A 46 20.77 -2.93 -1.19
C ILE A 46 19.75 -3.97 -1.69
N ALA A 47 18.90 -4.47 -0.80
CA ALA A 47 17.75 -5.30 -1.16
C ALA A 47 16.69 -4.45 -1.88
N LEU A 48 16.53 -4.66 -3.18
CA LEU A 48 15.69 -3.84 -4.06
C LEU A 48 15.01 -4.71 -5.11
N THR A 49 13.70 -4.54 -5.29
CA THR A 49 12.92 -5.09 -6.40
C THR A 49 12.53 -3.95 -7.34
N ALA A 50 12.85 -4.07 -8.61
CA ALA A 50 12.41 -3.13 -9.64
C ALA A 50 11.42 -3.81 -10.59
N ILE A 51 10.27 -3.18 -10.81
CA ILE A 51 9.22 -3.63 -11.72
C ILE A 51 9.24 -2.69 -12.92
N SER A 52 9.60 -3.23 -14.09
CA SER A 52 9.76 -2.46 -15.33
C SER A 52 8.43 -2.03 -15.93
N GLU A 53 8.47 -1.06 -16.85
CA GLU A 53 7.33 -0.61 -17.66
C GLU A 53 6.59 -1.78 -18.31
N SER A 54 7.34 -2.69 -18.97
CA SER A 54 6.74 -3.85 -19.63
C SER A 54 5.98 -4.76 -18.66
N ALA A 55 6.51 -4.96 -17.44
CA ALA A 55 5.84 -5.74 -16.41
C ALA A 55 4.59 -5.01 -15.86
N ILE A 56 4.64 -3.69 -15.73
CA ILE A 56 3.50 -2.85 -15.31
C ILE A 56 2.36 -2.97 -16.32
N ASP A 57 2.66 -2.84 -17.60
CA ASP A 57 1.68 -2.94 -18.69
C ASP A 57 1.11 -4.36 -18.80
N ASP A 58 1.96 -5.40 -18.79
CA ASP A 58 1.56 -6.80 -18.90
C ASP A 58 0.69 -7.26 -17.73
N LEU A 59 0.95 -6.75 -16.52
CA LEU A 59 0.24 -7.12 -15.29
C LEU A 59 -0.96 -6.20 -15.00
N ASP A 60 -1.16 -5.15 -15.80
CA ASP A 60 -2.18 -4.12 -15.55
C ASP A 60 -2.07 -3.57 -14.12
N ILE A 61 -0.83 -3.18 -13.74
CA ILE A 61 -0.57 -2.55 -12.45
C ILE A 61 -1.07 -1.12 -12.52
N ALA A 62 -2.17 -0.84 -11.86
CA ALA A 62 -2.82 0.46 -11.85
C ALA A 62 -2.52 1.26 -10.57
N ASN A 63 -2.21 0.57 -9.47
CA ASN A 63 -1.96 1.18 -8.17
C ASN A 63 -1.04 0.32 -7.29
N VAL A 64 -0.65 0.84 -6.12
CA VAL A 64 0.30 0.19 -5.22
C VAL A 64 -0.17 -1.18 -4.70
N VAL A 65 -1.49 -1.42 -4.61
CA VAL A 65 -2.02 -2.71 -4.11
C VAL A 65 -1.84 -3.84 -5.13
N ASP A 66 -1.78 -3.51 -6.42
CA ASP A 66 -1.50 -4.50 -7.47
C ASP A 66 -0.06 -5.06 -7.38
N LEU A 67 0.83 -4.44 -6.61
CA LEU A 67 2.20 -4.90 -6.32
C LEU A 67 2.25 -6.03 -5.28
N ALA A 68 1.11 -6.34 -4.64
CA ALA A 68 1.04 -7.29 -3.54
C ALA A 68 1.61 -8.67 -3.92
N GLY A 69 2.57 -9.15 -3.13
CA GLY A 69 3.19 -10.45 -3.31
C GLY A 69 4.28 -10.53 -4.38
N MET A 70 4.55 -9.45 -5.12
CA MET A 70 5.58 -9.44 -6.18
C MET A 70 7.00 -9.32 -5.66
N ALA A 71 7.20 -8.74 -4.48
CA ALA A 71 8.50 -8.63 -3.83
C ALA A 71 8.56 -9.46 -2.53
N PRO A 72 9.73 -10.04 -2.17
CA PRO A 72 9.92 -10.77 -0.92
C PRO A 72 9.65 -9.90 0.31
N ASN A 73 9.01 -10.47 1.35
CA ASN A 73 8.67 -9.78 2.60
C ASN A 73 7.92 -8.45 2.44
N VAL A 74 7.21 -8.29 1.32
CA VAL A 74 6.34 -7.13 1.05
C VAL A 74 4.90 -7.59 1.05
N HIS A 75 4.10 -7.00 1.92
CA HIS A 75 2.68 -7.27 2.06
C HIS A 75 1.90 -5.97 1.91
N ILE A 76 1.05 -5.89 0.88
CA ILE A 76 0.24 -4.70 0.60
C ILE A 76 -1.21 -5.14 0.50
N ILE A 77 -2.09 -4.46 1.22
CA ILE A 77 -3.54 -4.66 1.16
C ILE A 77 -4.25 -3.32 1.16
N ASN A 78 -5.49 -3.30 0.70
CA ASN A 78 -6.36 -2.20 1.06
C ASN A 78 -6.51 -2.15 2.57
N THR A 79 -6.44 -0.97 3.15
CA THR A 79 -6.74 -0.80 4.57
C THR A 79 -8.16 -1.31 4.85
N PRO A 80 -8.39 -2.03 5.95
CA PRO A 80 -9.73 -2.50 6.30
C PRO A 80 -10.79 -1.40 6.14
N SER A 81 -11.90 -1.71 5.50
CA SER A 81 -13.01 -0.79 5.18
C SER A 81 -12.72 0.28 4.12
N ASN A 82 -11.59 0.27 3.44
CA ASN A 82 -11.23 1.33 2.50
C ASN A 82 -10.72 0.78 1.16
N ASN A 83 -11.11 1.43 0.05
CA ASN A 83 -10.58 1.20 -1.29
C ASN A 83 -9.50 2.21 -1.69
N THR A 84 -9.36 3.32 -0.93
CA THR A 84 -8.50 4.46 -1.28
C THR A 84 -7.28 4.59 -0.38
N ALA A 85 -7.18 3.75 0.65
CA ALA A 85 -6.05 3.72 1.57
C ALA A 85 -5.34 2.35 1.52
N ALA A 86 -4.01 2.36 1.58
CA ALA A 86 -3.18 1.16 1.60
C ALA A 86 -2.55 0.93 2.98
N THR A 87 -2.56 -0.32 3.44
CA THR A 87 -1.70 -0.82 4.52
C THR A 87 -0.53 -1.53 3.89
N ILE A 88 0.68 -1.04 4.14
CA ILE A 88 1.92 -1.54 3.56
C ILE A 88 2.79 -2.06 4.70
N ALA A 89 3.22 -3.31 4.58
CA ALA A 89 4.19 -3.93 5.48
C ALA A 89 5.40 -4.40 4.70
N ILE A 90 6.59 -4.04 5.14
CA ILE A 90 7.87 -4.52 4.60
C ILE A 90 8.70 -5.03 5.77
N ARG A 91 9.14 -6.30 5.70
CA ARG A 91 9.94 -6.96 6.76
C ARG A 91 9.33 -6.79 8.16
N GLY A 92 8.00 -6.91 8.28
CA GLY A 92 7.27 -6.74 9.55
C GLY A 92 7.06 -5.30 10.02
N GLY A 93 7.72 -4.31 9.40
CA GLY A 93 7.46 -2.89 9.65
C GLY A 93 6.13 -2.47 9.05
N VAL A 94 5.14 -2.10 9.86
CA VAL A 94 3.76 -1.77 9.43
C VAL A 94 3.13 -0.71 10.31
N THR A 95 2.26 0.12 9.71
CA THR A 95 1.28 0.94 10.43
C THR A 95 -0.11 0.38 10.14
N ILE A 96 -0.75 -0.22 11.16
CA ILE A 96 -1.98 -1.00 10.99
C ILE A 96 -3.20 -0.09 10.80
N ASN A 97 -3.32 0.94 11.64
CA ASN A 97 -4.43 1.88 11.58
C ASN A 97 -4.05 3.11 10.74
N PRO A 98 -4.86 3.47 9.76
CA PRO A 98 -4.61 4.62 8.90
C PRO A 98 -5.03 5.97 9.54
N ALA A 99 -4.96 6.11 10.87
CA ALA A 99 -5.25 7.39 11.50
C ALA A 99 -4.39 8.49 10.90
N ILE A 100 -5.01 9.60 10.51
CA ILE A 100 -4.30 10.67 9.77
C ILE A 100 -3.20 11.34 10.59
N THR A 101 -3.26 11.22 11.92
CA THR A 101 -2.28 11.75 12.85
C THR A 101 -1.10 10.79 13.09
N TRP A 102 -1.14 9.57 12.55
CA TRP A 102 -0.06 8.59 12.68
C TRP A 102 0.81 8.54 11.44
N GLU A 103 2.09 8.24 11.67
CA GLU A 103 3.07 8.16 10.60
C GLU A 103 3.14 6.74 10.00
N PRO A 104 3.35 6.62 8.69
CA PRO A 104 3.63 5.32 8.07
C PRO A 104 5.02 4.80 8.49
N THR A 105 5.19 3.47 8.42
CA THR A 105 6.50 2.81 8.66
C THR A 105 7.24 2.55 7.35
N VAL A 106 6.52 2.62 6.22
CA VAL A 106 7.05 2.50 4.86
C VAL A 106 6.81 3.81 4.12
N GLY A 107 7.88 4.42 3.63
CA GLY A 107 7.80 5.65 2.83
C GLY A 107 7.28 5.36 1.42
N MET A 108 6.38 6.19 0.93
CA MET A 108 5.93 6.11 -0.47
C MET A 108 6.23 7.42 -1.19
N TYR A 109 6.72 7.32 -2.42
CA TYR A 109 7.15 8.47 -3.21
C TYR A 109 6.62 8.38 -4.64
N LEU A 110 6.19 9.50 -5.19
CA LEU A 110 5.86 9.66 -6.62
C LEU A 110 6.79 10.71 -7.22
N ASP A 111 7.65 10.31 -8.16
CA ASP A 111 8.63 11.19 -8.80
C ASP A 111 9.53 11.94 -7.78
N GLY A 112 9.86 11.30 -6.65
CA GLY A 112 10.63 11.88 -5.55
C GLY A 112 9.80 12.70 -4.55
N VAL A 113 8.50 12.90 -4.80
CA VAL A 113 7.58 13.58 -3.88
C VAL A 113 7.04 12.62 -2.84
N TYR A 114 7.22 12.92 -1.56
CA TYR A 114 6.73 12.10 -0.45
C TYR A 114 5.19 12.08 -0.37
N ILE A 115 4.61 10.89 -0.26
CA ILE A 115 3.18 10.65 -0.01
C ILE A 115 3.01 10.33 1.46
N GLY A 116 2.65 11.32 2.25
CA GLY A 116 2.80 11.29 3.71
C GLY A 116 1.82 10.39 4.47
N LYS A 117 0.70 9.99 3.87
CA LYS A 117 -0.36 9.22 4.57
C LYS A 117 -0.91 8.09 3.70
N GLY A 118 -1.38 7.04 4.36
CA GLY A 118 -2.02 5.90 3.70
C GLY A 118 -3.28 6.27 2.91
N GLN A 119 -4.03 7.28 3.38
CA GLN A 119 -5.10 7.92 2.62
C GLN A 119 -4.49 8.70 1.45
N GLY A 120 -4.95 8.43 0.25
CA GLY A 120 -4.36 9.00 -0.97
C GLY A 120 -3.13 8.24 -1.47
N ALA A 121 -2.80 7.09 -0.87
CA ALA A 121 -1.76 6.19 -1.36
C ALA A 121 -2.21 5.34 -2.56
N ILE A 122 -3.52 5.21 -2.77
CA ILE A 122 -4.12 4.50 -3.89
C ILE A 122 -4.71 5.53 -4.85
N PHE A 123 -3.99 5.84 -5.92
CA PHE A 123 -4.42 6.78 -6.96
C PHE A 123 -4.16 6.19 -8.36
N ASP A 124 -5.13 6.41 -9.27
CA ASP A 124 -5.21 5.75 -10.58
C ASP A 124 -4.60 6.60 -11.73
N VAL A 125 -3.68 7.52 -11.46
CA VAL A 125 -3.13 8.44 -12.49
C VAL A 125 -1.76 8.04 -13.00
N ALA A 126 -1.32 6.84 -12.69
CA ALA A 126 0.04 6.44 -12.97
C ALA A 126 0.20 6.00 -14.44
N ASP A 127 0.93 6.80 -15.22
CA ASP A 127 1.65 6.35 -16.39
C ASP A 127 3.08 6.06 -15.93
N LEU A 128 3.28 4.89 -15.29
CA LEU A 128 4.53 4.55 -14.64
C LEU A 128 5.57 4.02 -15.62
N GLU A 129 6.80 4.47 -15.47
CA GLU A 129 7.99 3.91 -16.12
C GLU A 129 8.48 2.68 -15.37
N ARG A 130 8.51 2.76 -14.03
CA ARG A 130 8.90 1.67 -13.15
C ARG A 130 8.45 1.89 -11.72
N VAL A 131 8.47 0.81 -10.94
CA VAL A 131 8.30 0.84 -9.49
C VAL A 131 9.54 0.25 -8.85
N GLU A 132 10.09 0.94 -7.86
CA GLU A 132 11.22 0.48 -7.06
C GLU A 132 10.78 0.24 -5.63
N ILE A 133 10.97 -0.98 -5.12
CA ILE A 133 10.62 -1.38 -3.74
C ILE A 133 11.92 -1.63 -2.98
N LEU A 134 12.32 -0.69 -2.14
CA LEU A 134 13.51 -0.73 -1.31
C LEU A 134 13.13 -1.37 0.03
N ARG A 135 13.80 -2.45 0.41
CA ARG A 135 13.53 -3.18 1.64
C ARG A 135 14.58 -2.87 2.71
N GLY A 136 14.12 -2.83 3.96
CA GLY A 136 14.92 -2.42 5.10
C GLY A 136 15.12 -0.92 5.21
N PRO A 137 15.74 -0.43 6.30
CA PRO A 137 15.82 0.98 6.62
C PRO A 137 16.48 1.83 5.53
N GLN A 138 15.83 2.96 5.23
CA GLN A 138 16.27 3.97 4.27
C GLN A 138 16.42 5.35 4.92
N GLY A 139 16.76 5.39 6.21
CA GLY A 139 16.81 6.61 7.01
C GLY A 139 17.72 7.71 6.45
N THR A 140 18.84 7.36 5.82
CA THR A 140 19.83 8.32 5.32
C THR A 140 19.32 9.15 4.13
N LEU A 141 18.90 8.51 3.04
CA LEU A 141 18.55 9.21 1.80
C LEU A 141 17.06 9.57 1.70
N TYR A 142 16.19 8.72 2.24
CA TYR A 142 14.74 8.94 2.23
C TYR A 142 14.21 9.56 3.52
N GLY A 143 14.89 9.30 4.63
CA GLY A 143 14.65 9.93 5.91
C GLY A 143 13.57 9.26 6.74
N ARG A 144 12.83 10.08 7.48
CA ARG A 144 11.81 9.62 8.43
C ARG A 144 10.79 8.68 7.78
N ASN A 145 10.19 7.81 8.59
CA ASN A 145 9.07 6.96 8.16
C ASN A 145 9.45 5.91 7.09
N THR A 146 10.71 5.50 7.04
CA THR A 146 11.22 4.48 6.12
C THR A 146 11.94 3.34 6.82
N LEU A 147 11.44 2.96 8.01
CA LEU A 147 12.04 1.88 8.82
C LEU A 147 11.92 0.52 8.16
N GLY A 148 10.74 0.21 7.61
CA GLY A 148 10.51 -1.02 6.85
C GLY A 148 11.10 -0.95 5.44
N GLY A 149 11.13 0.25 4.86
CA GLY A 149 11.59 0.49 3.50
C GLY A 149 10.91 1.66 2.80
N ALA A 150 11.04 1.70 1.47
CA ALA A 150 10.43 2.73 0.64
C ALA A 150 9.88 2.14 -0.67
N ILE A 151 8.82 2.73 -1.19
CA ILE A 151 8.26 2.44 -2.51
C ILE A 151 8.35 3.71 -3.35
N ASN A 152 9.13 3.64 -4.44
CA ASN A 152 9.25 4.72 -5.42
C ASN A 152 8.41 4.39 -6.65
N LEU A 153 7.46 5.24 -6.95
CA LEU A 153 6.68 5.24 -8.17
C LEU A 153 7.31 6.26 -9.11
N ILE A 154 7.87 5.82 -10.21
CA ILE A 154 8.51 6.69 -11.19
C ILE A 154 7.62 6.75 -12.44
N SER A 155 7.10 7.93 -12.76
CA SER A 155 6.26 8.13 -13.93
C SER A 155 7.08 8.40 -15.19
N LYS A 156 6.53 8.00 -16.35
CA LYS A 156 7.12 8.30 -17.66
C LYS A 156 7.16 9.79 -17.88
N ARG A 157 8.33 10.32 -18.14
CA ARG A 157 8.49 11.74 -18.49
C ARG A 157 7.81 12.06 -19.80
N PRO A 158 7.33 13.30 -20.02
CA PRO A 158 6.92 13.74 -21.34
C PRO A 158 8.06 13.61 -22.34
N SER A 159 7.84 12.91 -23.45
CA SER A 159 8.85 12.55 -24.47
C SER A 159 8.43 12.83 -25.92
N GLY A 160 7.13 13.11 -26.13
CA GLY A 160 6.58 13.35 -27.47
C GLY A 160 6.19 12.06 -28.21
N GLU A 161 5.88 10.98 -27.48
CA GLU A 161 5.56 9.65 -28.05
C GLU A 161 4.22 9.59 -28.82
N GLY A 162 3.41 10.65 -28.81
CA GLY A 162 2.15 10.70 -29.53
C GLY A 162 0.94 10.41 -28.64
N VAL A 163 -0.06 9.72 -29.19
CA VAL A 163 -1.31 9.44 -28.49
C VAL A 163 -1.48 7.94 -28.31
N SER A 164 -1.85 7.52 -27.12
CA SER A 164 -2.25 6.14 -26.85
C SER A 164 -3.56 6.09 -26.06
N ALA A 165 -4.31 5.00 -26.24
CA ALA A 165 -5.55 4.74 -25.50
C ALA A 165 -5.60 3.29 -25.03
N LYS A 166 -6.05 3.11 -23.79
CA LYS A 166 -6.32 1.78 -23.20
C LYS A 166 -7.77 1.69 -22.77
N VAL A 167 -8.42 0.60 -23.11
CA VAL A 167 -9.79 0.29 -22.68
C VAL A 167 -9.80 -1.09 -22.05
N THR A 168 -10.32 -1.18 -20.83
CA THR A 168 -10.52 -2.44 -20.10
C THR A 168 -12.00 -2.70 -19.90
N ILE A 169 -12.43 -3.93 -20.14
CA ILE A 169 -13.77 -4.42 -19.82
C ILE A 169 -13.67 -5.73 -19.05
N GLY A 170 -14.58 -5.97 -18.12
CA GLY A 170 -14.56 -7.20 -17.32
C GLY A 170 -15.90 -7.54 -16.69
N ASN A 171 -15.91 -8.65 -15.95
CA ASN A 171 -17.07 -9.02 -15.14
C ASN A 171 -17.29 -8.00 -14.01
N PHE A 172 -18.41 -8.12 -13.30
CA PHE A 172 -18.88 -7.12 -12.32
C PHE A 172 -19.03 -5.70 -12.92
N GLY A 173 -19.24 -5.60 -14.24
CA GLY A 173 -19.41 -4.34 -14.93
C GLY A 173 -18.14 -3.46 -14.98
N LEU A 174 -16.95 -4.05 -14.81
CA LEU A 174 -15.68 -3.35 -14.92
C LEU A 174 -15.56 -2.66 -16.28
N LYS A 175 -15.29 -1.37 -16.25
CA LYS A 175 -14.95 -0.54 -17.40
C LYS A 175 -13.88 0.44 -16.98
N GLN A 176 -12.78 0.48 -17.71
CA GLN A 176 -11.74 1.47 -17.54
C GLN A 176 -11.37 2.04 -18.91
N SER A 177 -11.08 3.32 -18.97
CA SER A 177 -10.52 3.98 -20.14
C SER A 177 -9.40 4.91 -19.72
N GLN A 178 -8.28 4.82 -20.41
CA GLN A 178 -7.14 5.71 -20.23
C GLN A 178 -6.81 6.32 -21.60
N LEU A 179 -6.53 7.60 -21.62
CA LEU A 179 -6.02 8.34 -22.79
C LEU A 179 -4.75 9.06 -22.38
N ILE A 180 -3.70 8.85 -23.13
CA ILE A 180 -2.41 9.54 -22.97
C ILE A 180 -2.16 10.33 -24.24
N ALA A 181 -1.87 11.61 -24.10
CA ALA A 181 -1.47 12.49 -25.20
C ALA A 181 -0.13 13.14 -24.83
N ASP A 182 0.92 12.78 -25.54
CA ASP A 182 2.29 13.20 -25.29
C ASP A 182 2.86 13.90 -26.52
N TYR A 183 3.05 15.21 -26.44
CA TYR A 183 3.45 16.05 -27.55
C TYR A 183 4.73 16.82 -27.27
N GLN A 184 5.58 16.88 -28.28
CA GLN A 184 6.74 17.76 -28.31
C GLN A 184 6.38 19.08 -29.00
N THR A 185 6.68 20.21 -28.34
CA THR A 185 6.48 21.55 -28.87
C THR A 185 7.85 22.22 -29.07
N GLY A 186 8.28 22.35 -30.30
CA GLY A 186 9.65 22.80 -30.63
C GLY A 186 10.69 21.72 -30.27
N ASN A 187 11.91 22.12 -29.88
CA ASN A 187 13.02 21.18 -29.68
C ASN A 187 13.20 20.77 -28.22
N SER A 188 12.58 21.47 -27.29
CA SER A 188 12.94 21.36 -25.86
C SER A 188 11.76 21.30 -24.91
N VAL A 189 10.52 21.45 -25.40
CA VAL A 189 9.33 21.46 -24.55
C VAL A 189 8.46 20.26 -24.89
N PHE A 190 8.09 19.51 -23.87
CA PHE A 190 7.24 18.33 -23.97
C PHE A 190 6.05 18.49 -23.04
N THR A 191 4.89 18.02 -23.46
CA THR A 191 3.66 18.10 -22.66
C THR A 191 2.92 16.79 -22.75
N LYS A 192 2.63 16.19 -21.58
CA LYS A 192 1.89 14.94 -21.46
C LYS A 192 0.61 15.17 -20.67
N LEU A 193 -0.51 14.72 -21.21
CA LEU A 193 -1.81 14.66 -20.53
C LEU A 193 -2.23 13.21 -20.41
N VAL A 194 -2.53 12.77 -19.21
CA VAL A 194 -3.13 11.48 -18.90
C VAL A 194 -4.54 11.70 -18.36
N LEU A 195 -5.51 10.99 -18.92
CA LEU A 195 -6.89 10.96 -18.44
C LEU A 195 -7.26 9.52 -18.14
N ASN A 196 -7.83 9.25 -16.98
CA ASN A 196 -8.28 7.93 -16.56
C ASN A 196 -9.70 7.97 -16.01
N LYS A 197 -10.50 6.98 -16.38
CA LYS A 197 -11.83 6.71 -15.79
C LYS A 197 -11.97 5.23 -15.56
N LYS A 198 -12.33 4.84 -14.32
CA LYS A 198 -12.55 3.43 -13.93
C LYS A 198 -13.86 3.31 -13.18
N THR A 199 -14.70 2.35 -13.59
CA THR A 199 -15.93 2.00 -12.87
C THR A 199 -16.04 0.49 -12.75
N ARG A 200 -16.54 0.02 -11.61
CA ARG A 200 -16.84 -1.37 -11.36
C ARG A 200 -18.02 -1.48 -10.39
N GLY A 201 -18.97 -2.34 -10.69
CA GLY A 201 -20.03 -2.74 -9.77
C GLY A 201 -19.52 -3.57 -8.60
N GLY A 202 -20.35 -3.74 -7.59
CA GLY A 202 -19.98 -4.42 -6.35
C GLY A 202 -19.81 -5.93 -6.47
N TYR A 203 -19.04 -6.47 -5.56
CA TYR A 203 -18.91 -7.92 -5.39
C TYR A 203 -19.98 -8.52 -4.49
N VAL A 204 -20.62 -7.70 -3.64
CA VAL A 204 -21.59 -8.11 -2.63
C VAL A 204 -22.89 -7.35 -2.85
N GLN A 205 -24.03 -8.07 -2.85
CA GLN A 205 -25.36 -7.47 -2.96
C GLN A 205 -25.89 -7.13 -1.56
N ASN A 206 -26.31 -5.90 -1.32
CA ASN A 206 -27.00 -5.56 -0.08
C ASN A 206 -28.51 -5.80 -0.23
N ALA A 207 -29.11 -6.55 0.69
CA ALA A 207 -30.51 -6.98 0.64
C ALA A 207 -31.19 -6.80 2.01
N ASP A 208 -32.52 -6.65 2.00
CA ASP A 208 -33.31 -6.60 3.22
C ASP A 208 -33.12 -7.84 4.08
N ALA A 209 -32.95 -7.66 5.39
CA ALA A 209 -32.80 -8.77 6.31
C ALA A 209 -34.15 -9.50 6.51
N PRO A 210 -34.21 -10.82 6.25
CA PRO A 210 -35.45 -11.59 6.39
C PRO A 210 -36.06 -11.51 7.79
N TYR A 211 -35.24 -11.41 8.82
CA TYR A 211 -35.68 -11.31 10.21
C TYR A 211 -36.43 -10.00 10.49
N GLN A 212 -35.97 -8.87 9.99
CA GLN A 212 -36.61 -7.56 10.17
C GLN A 212 -38.02 -7.56 9.56
N ALA A 213 -38.17 -8.12 8.38
CA ALA A 213 -39.47 -8.24 7.73
C ALA A 213 -40.45 -9.12 8.54
N ALA A 214 -39.96 -10.23 9.12
CA ALA A 214 -40.77 -11.15 9.91
C ALA A 214 -41.24 -10.56 11.25
N GLN A 215 -40.50 -9.64 11.84
CA GLN A 215 -40.81 -9.01 13.13
C GLN A 215 -41.59 -7.70 13.03
N GLY A 216 -41.94 -7.27 11.81
CA GLY A 216 -42.65 -5.99 11.59
C GLY A 216 -41.79 -4.76 11.91
N VAL A 217 -40.51 -4.93 12.14
CA VAL A 217 -39.55 -3.82 12.17
C VAL A 217 -39.50 -3.27 10.75
N VAL A 218 -39.92 -2.04 10.58
CA VAL A 218 -39.79 -1.34 9.30
C VAL A 218 -38.30 -1.46 8.93
N PRO A 219 -37.94 -2.10 7.80
CA PRO A 219 -36.57 -2.10 7.35
C PRO A 219 -36.14 -0.64 7.36
N ASN A 220 -35.07 -0.31 8.07
CA ASN A 220 -34.41 0.92 7.80
C ASN A 220 -34.22 0.88 6.31
N THR A 221 -34.85 1.79 5.57
CA THR A 221 -34.88 1.75 4.11
C THR A 221 -33.48 1.46 3.67
N VAL A 222 -33.30 0.31 3.06
CA VAL A 222 -32.04 -0.24 2.59
C VAL A 222 -31.20 0.93 2.12
N ALA A 223 -30.02 1.04 2.67
CA ALA A 223 -29.04 2.00 2.26
C ALA A 223 -29.13 2.20 0.75
N ASP A 224 -29.01 3.41 0.27
CA ASP A 224 -29.16 3.79 -1.14
C ASP A 224 -28.30 2.96 -2.11
N HIS A 225 -27.40 2.13 -1.57
CA HIS A 225 -26.51 1.25 -2.33
C HIS A 225 -27.00 -0.21 -2.28
N LYS A 226 -27.40 -0.72 -3.43
CA LYS A 226 -27.75 -2.13 -3.60
C LYS A 226 -26.52 -3.05 -3.71
N GLU A 227 -25.35 -2.47 -3.97
CA GLU A 227 -24.08 -3.18 -4.14
C GLU A 227 -23.01 -2.56 -3.24
N LEU A 228 -22.20 -3.39 -2.61
CA LEU A 228 -21.05 -3.00 -1.79
C LEU A 228 -19.76 -3.35 -2.53
N GLU A 229 -18.66 -2.70 -2.18
CA GLU A 229 -17.35 -2.86 -2.83
C GLU A 229 -17.36 -2.36 -4.28
N THR A 230 -17.96 -1.20 -4.55
CA THR A 230 -17.94 -0.60 -5.89
C THR A 230 -16.72 0.29 -6.08
N ILE A 231 -16.39 0.59 -7.33
CA ILE A 231 -15.37 1.56 -7.71
C ILE A 231 -15.96 2.56 -8.70
N ASP A 232 -15.78 3.83 -8.45
CA ASP A 232 -15.96 4.94 -9.38
C ASP A 232 -14.81 5.94 -9.18
N SER A 233 -13.87 5.97 -10.13
CA SER A 233 -12.63 6.74 -10.05
C SER A 233 -12.42 7.53 -11.34
N ASN A 234 -12.06 8.80 -11.19
CA ASN A 234 -11.61 9.67 -12.27
C ASN A 234 -10.23 10.20 -11.91
N GLY A 235 -9.34 10.32 -12.88
CA GLY A 235 -8.02 10.88 -12.65
C GLY A 235 -7.51 11.64 -13.86
N TYR A 236 -6.72 12.67 -13.61
CA TYR A 236 -5.95 13.33 -14.65
C TYR A 236 -4.55 13.69 -14.14
N LYS A 237 -3.59 13.71 -15.07
CA LYS A 237 -2.24 14.21 -14.82
C LYS A 237 -1.80 15.04 -16.02
N LEU A 238 -1.34 16.26 -15.77
CA LEU A 238 -0.68 17.12 -16.74
C LEU A 238 0.78 17.30 -16.33
N ALA A 239 1.69 16.94 -17.21
CA ALA A 239 3.12 17.16 -17.02
C ALA A 239 3.67 18.01 -18.16
N ILE A 240 4.50 19.02 -17.83
CA ILE A 240 5.20 19.89 -18.78
C ILE A 240 6.68 19.80 -18.46
N ALA A 241 7.48 19.31 -19.40
CA ALA A 241 8.92 19.21 -19.27
C ALA A 241 9.64 20.15 -20.24
N TYR A 242 10.75 20.68 -19.81
CA TYR A 242 11.73 21.39 -20.63
C TYR A 242 13.08 20.70 -20.52
N GLU A 243 13.69 20.40 -21.65
CA GLU A 243 15.01 19.79 -21.74
C GLU A 243 15.95 20.73 -22.49
N GLY A 244 16.87 21.37 -21.77
CA GLY A 244 17.91 22.22 -22.32
C GLY A 244 19.30 21.63 -22.07
N ASP A 245 20.33 22.23 -22.66
CA ASP A 245 21.72 21.69 -22.62
C ASP A 245 22.27 21.42 -21.21
N LYS A 246 21.90 22.23 -20.24
CA LYS A 246 22.39 22.13 -18.84
C LYS A 246 21.30 22.25 -17.79
N THR A 247 20.10 22.50 -18.22
CA THR A 247 19.00 22.73 -17.27
C THR A 247 17.75 22.08 -17.82
N SER A 248 17.12 21.25 -17.02
CA SER A 248 15.80 20.71 -17.27
C SER A 248 14.82 21.11 -16.17
N PHE A 249 13.55 21.15 -16.48
CA PHE A 249 12.51 21.24 -15.46
C PHE A 249 11.31 20.39 -15.81
N ASN A 250 10.57 19.98 -14.79
CA ASN A 250 9.32 19.27 -14.91
C ASN A 250 8.29 19.90 -13.96
N LEU A 251 7.13 20.25 -14.50
CA LEU A 251 5.98 20.77 -13.76
C LEU A 251 4.84 19.77 -13.90
N THR A 252 4.32 19.29 -12.77
CA THR A 252 3.25 18.28 -12.77
C THR A 252 2.06 18.76 -11.95
N PHE A 253 0.86 18.47 -12.47
CA PHE A 253 -0.41 18.60 -11.80
C PHE A 253 -1.15 17.27 -11.91
N ASP A 254 -1.61 16.72 -10.81
CA ASP A 254 -2.39 15.49 -10.78
C ASP A 254 -3.60 15.63 -9.84
N GLU A 255 -4.68 14.95 -10.21
CA GLU A 255 -5.86 14.82 -9.37
C GLU A 255 -6.49 13.45 -9.59
N THR A 256 -6.93 12.84 -8.49
CA THR A 256 -7.76 11.63 -8.49
C THR A 256 -8.98 11.88 -7.62
N ASP A 257 -10.17 11.71 -8.21
CA ASP A 257 -11.47 11.82 -7.54
C ASP A 257 -12.17 10.47 -7.55
N GLN A 258 -12.54 9.96 -6.37
CA GLN A 258 -13.14 8.65 -6.17
C GLN A 258 -14.42 8.77 -5.34
N ASP A 259 -15.51 8.13 -5.82
CA ASP A 259 -16.80 8.00 -5.13
C ASP A 259 -17.19 6.52 -5.09
N ASN A 260 -16.66 5.81 -4.12
CA ASN A 260 -16.74 4.37 -3.97
C ASN A 260 -17.80 3.97 -2.93
N VAL A 261 -18.24 2.72 -2.99
CA VAL A 261 -18.84 2.04 -1.83
C VAL A 261 -17.76 1.14 -1.24
N PRO A 262 -17.46 1.29 0.07
CA PRO A 262 -16.35 0.59 0.71
C PRO A 262 -16.52 -0.92 0.74
N PRO A 263 -15.43 -1.68 1.01
CA PRO A 263 -15.49 -3.12 1.24
C PRO A 263 -16.45 -3.51 2.36
N PHE A 264 -17.13 -4.64 2.17
CA PHE A 264 -18.08 -5.17 3.15
C PHE A 264 -17.36 -5.64 4.42
N ALA A 265 -17.68 -5.00 5.55
CA ALA A 265 -17.29 -5.46 6.88
C ALA A 265 -18.17 -6.66 7.27
N GLN A 266 -17.83 -7.86 6.82
CA GLN A 266 -18.63 -9.05 7.07
C GLN A 266 -18.49 -9.51 8.53
N LEU A 267 -19.60 -9.62 9.26
CA LEU A 267 -19.62 -10.23 10.59
C LEU A 267 -19.22 -11.71 10.48
N THR A 268 -18.08 -12.07 11.07
CA THR A 268 -17.55 -13.44 11.01
C THR A 268 -17.64 -14.17 12.34
N ASN A 269 -17.69 -13.46 13.44
CA ASN A 269 -17.82 -14.06 14.77
C ASN A 269 -18.50 -13.15 15.77
N THR A 270 -19.15 -13.74 16.76
CA THR A 270 -19.74 -13.09 17.95
C THR A 270 -19.81 -14.09 19.10
N ILE A 271 -20.00 -13.60 20.33
CA ILE A 271 -20.28 -14.50 21.46
C ILE A 271 -21.60 -15.25 21.25
N PRO A 272 -21.73 -16.48 21.70
CA PRO A 272 -23.00 -17.20 21.73
C PRO A 272 -24.06 -16.43 22.50
N ASN A 273 -25.28 -16.35 21.96
CA ASN A 273 -26.42 -15.62 22.55
C ASN A 273 -26.16 -14.10 22.76
N TRP A 274 -25.45 -13.47 21.83
CA TRP A 274 -25.17 -12.05 21.87
C TRP A 274 -26.45 -11.22 22.13
N SER A 275 -27.55 -11.54 21.44
CA SER A 275 -28.84 -10.89 21.62
C SER A 275 -29.38 -10.95 23.05
N SER A 276 -29.10 -12.01 23.80
CA SER A 276 -29.48 -12.13 25.21
C SER A 276 -28.59 -11.32 26.13
N ALA A 277 -27.31 -11.20 25.76
CA ALA A 277 -26.34 -10.46 26.58
C ALA A 277 -26.41 -8.94 26.37
N PHE A 278 -26.61 -8.49 25.12
CA PHE A 278 -26.51 -7.10 24.68
C PHE A 278 -27.83 -6.53 24.19
N GLY A 279 -28.70 -7.31 23.54
CA GLY A 279 -29.99 -6.86 23.03
C GLY A 279 -30.89 -6.29 24.08
N VAL A 280 -30.90 -6.85 25.30
CA VAL A 280 -31.69 -6.33 26.43
C VAL A 280 -31.13 -5.00 26.95
N GLY A 281 -29.82 -4.84 26.98
CA GLY A 281 -29.18 -3.57 27.37
C GLY A 281 -29.43 -2.46 26.35
N ALA A 282 -29.34 -2.75 25.07
CA ALA A 282 -29.62 -1.83 23.97
C ALA A 282 -31.10 -1.38 23.97
N SER A 283 -32.03 -2.30 24.28
CA SER A 283 -33.47 -1.97 24.38
C SER A 283 -33.80 -1.04 25.55
N ALA A 284 -33.05 -1.11 26.65
CA ALA A 284 -33.21 -0.19 27.76
C ALA A 284 -32.81 1.26 27.39
N LEU A 285 -31.83 1.41 26.49
CA LEU A 285 -31.41 2.70 25.95
C LEU A 285 -32.36 3.27 24.90
N THR A 286 -33.03 2.43 24.14
CA THR A 286 -33.97 2.83 23.07
C THR A 286 -35.45 2.89 23.50
N GLY A 287 -35.74 2.53 24.74
CA GLY A 287 -37.11 2.61 25.31
C GLY A 287 -38.05 1.49 24.86
N GLY A 288 -37.58 0.39 24.29
CA GLY A 288 -38.36 -0.76 23.86
C GLY A 288 -37.60 -2.08 23.87
N LEU A 289 -38.28 -3.17 24.24
CA LEU A 289 -37.70 -4.53 24.21
C LEU A 289 -37.53 -4.99 22.76
N GLN A 290 -36.41 -4.66 22.11
CA GLN A 290 -36.02 -5.23 20.81
C GLN A 290 -34.80 -6.14 21.00
N LEU A 291 -34.96 -7.40 20.68
CA LEU A 291 -33.84 -8.34 20.58
C LEU A 291 -33.22 -8.19 19.19
N TRP A 292 -31.91 -7.94 19.15
CA TRP A 292 -31.13 -7.90 17.90
C TRP A 292 -30.31 -9.19 17.77
N PRO A 293 -30.85 -10.24 17.13
CA PRO A 293 -30.16 -11.51 17.02
C PRO A 293 -29.03 -11.47 15.95
N ILE A 294 -28.04 -10.63 16.16
CA ILE A 294 -26.94 -10.42 15.22
C ILE A 294 -26.13 -11.70 15.01
N GLU A 295 -26.10 -12.60 16.01
CA GLU A 295 -25.44 -13.90 15.92
C GLU A 295 -25.97 -14.78 14.77
N LEU A 296 -27.18 -14.53 14.28
CA LEU A 296 -27.74 -15.22 13.12
C LEU A 296 -27.10 -14.81 11.79
N TYR A 297 -26.39 -13.70 11.76
CA TYR A 297 -25.74 -13.12 10.58
C TYR A 297 -24.23 -13.39 10.57
N ALA A 298 -23.66 -13.93 11.64
CA ALA A 298 -22.25 -14.28 11.71
C ALA A 298 -21.94 -15.46 10.78
N ASN A 299 -20.96 -15.27 9.89
CA ASN A 299 -20.52 -16.31 8.95
C ASN A 299 -19.04 -16.15 8.63
N ASP A 300 -18.25 -17.20 8.86
CA ASP A 300 -16.80 -17.24 8.63
C ASP A 300 -16.40 -17.41 7.14
N LYS A 301 -17.40 -17.67 6.26
CA LYS A 301 -17.17 -17.81 4.82
C LYS A 301 -17.62 -16.56 4.09
N ARG A 302 -16.85 -16.13 3.11
CA ARG A 302 -17.21 -15.00 2.26
C ARG A 302 -18.63 -15.11 1.74
N GLN A 303 -19.42 -14.08 1.95
CA GLN A 303 -20.80 -13.98 1.51
C GLN A 303 -20.91 -13.13 0.23
N GLY A 304 -21.81 -13.52 -0.67
CA GLY A 304 -22.21 -12.69 -1.82
C GLY A 304 -23.36 -11.73 -1.51
N TYR A 305 -23.89 -11.80 -0.27
CA TYR A 305 -25.00 -10.95 0.19
C TYR A 305 -24.66 -10.36 1.55
N ALA A 306 -24.98 -9.10 1.70
CA ALA A 306 -24.92 -8.36 2.97
C ALA A 306 -26.33 -7.97 3.41
N HIS A 307 -26.47 -7.64 4.68
CA HIS A 307 -27.70 -7.12 5.29
C HIS A 307 -27.40 -5.93 6.18
N ILE A 308 -26.57 -5.01 5.70
CA ILE A 308 -26.21 -3.82 6.48
C ILE A 308 -27.33 -2.81 6.50
N ASN A 309 -27.48 -2.08 7.61
CA ASN A 309 -28.51 -1.08 7.80
C ASN A 309 -28.04 0.35 7.53
N THR A 310 -26.73 0.55 7.48
CA THR A 310 -26.14 1.88 7.34
C THR A 310 -25.77 2.19 5.89
N PRO A 311 -26.16 3.34 5.33
CA PRO A 311 -25.63 3.82 4.06
C PRO A 311 -24.12 4.02 4.17
N THR A 312 -23.36 3.25 3.42
CA THR A 312 -21.89 3.32 3.41
C THR A 312 -21.40 4.04 2.17
N TYR A 313 -20.37 4.87 2.31
CA TYR A 313 -19.70 5.55 1.20
C TYR A 313 -18.23 5.79 1.53
N GLU A 314 -17.43 5.99 0.51
CA GLU A 314 -16.03 6.39 0.60
C GLU A 314 -15.72 7.34 -0.56
N ARG A 315 -15.40 8.59 -0.26
CA ARG A 315 -15.06 9.64 -1.21
C ARG A 315 -13.67 10.13 -0.92
N SER A 316 -12.86 10.24 -1.96
CA SER A 316 -11.49 10.71 -1.82
C SER A 316 -11.14 11.62 -2.98
N VAL A 317 -10.63 12.80 -2.68
CA VAL A 317 -10.01 13.70 -3.66
C VAL A 317 -8.56 13.91 -3.26
N VAL A 318 -7.64 13.51 -4.14
CA VAL A 318 -6.21 13.69 -3.96
C VAL A 318 -5.69 14.61 -5.06
N GLU A 319 -5.14 15.74 -4.68
CA GLU A 319 -4.53 16.73 -5.58
C GLU A 319 -3.02 16.77 -5.37
N GLY A 320 -2.26 16.83 -6.45
CA GLY A 320 -0.81 16.99 -6.43
C GLY A 320 -0.33 18.11 -7.36
N ARG A 321 0.68 18.82 -6.89
CA ARG A 321 1.43 19.79 -7.69
C ARG A 321 2.89 19.64 -7.36
N SER A 322 3.73 19.47 -8.36
CA SER A 322 5.18 19.43 -8.15
C SER A 322 5.93 20.19 -9.20
N PHE A 323 7.07 20.71 -8.81
CA PHE A 323 8.02 21.35 -9.68
C PHE A 323 9.41 20.82 -9.38
N THR A 324 10.06 20.25 -10.38
CA THR A 324 11.44 19.78 -10.32
C THR A 324 12.28 20.57 -11.29
N ILE A 325 13.40 21.10 -10.84
CA ILE A 325 14.44 21.69 -11.68
C ILE A 325 15.75 20.99 -11.43
N SER A 326 16.42 20.58 -12.50
CA SER A 326 17.77 20.03 -12.47
C SER A 326 18.71 20.88 -13.30
N ARG A 327 19.92 21.08 -12.79
CA ARG A 327 20.96 21.82 -13.49
C ARG A 327 22.31 21.15 -13.35
N ASP A 328 22.93 20.87 -14.49
CA ASP A 328 24.35 20.48 -14.52
C ASP A 328 25.22 21.67 -14.13
N THR A 329 26.02 21.49 -13.10
CA THR A 329 26.98 22.46 -12.55
C THR A 329 28.40 21.91 -12.71
N GLY A 330 29.40 22.71 -12.42
CA GLY A 330 30.80 22.20 -12.40
C GLY A 330 31.09 21.18 -11.25
N LEU A 331 30.14 21.00 -10.34
CA LEU A 331 30.21 20.10 -9.19
C LEU A 331 29.24 18.93 -9.29
N GLY A 332 28.57 18.73 -10.44
CA GLY A 332 27.54 17.72 -10.63
C GLY A 332 26.15 18.31 -10.81
N GLU A 333 25.11 17.48 -10.70
CA GLU A 333 23.71 17.88 -10.85
C GLU A 333 23.18 18.52 -9.56
N LEU A 334 22.71 19.76 -9.65
CA LEU A 334 21.90 20.40 -8.63
C LEU A 334 20.42 20.20 -8.99
N LYS A 335 19.67 19.53 -8.12
CA LYS A 335 18.24 19.25 -8.29
C LYS A 335 17.46 19.89 -7.13
N VAL A 336 16.35 20.55 -7.47
CA VAL A 336 15.39 21.07 -6.49
C VAL A 336 14.01 20.48 -6.83
N ILE A 337 13.36 19.89 -5.82
CA ILE A 337 12.01 19.36 -5.91
C ILE A 337 11.15 20.12 -4.92
N TRP A 338 10.12 20.81 -5.39
CA TRP A 338 9.08 21.39 -4.56
C TRP A 338 7.77 20.69 -4.84
N SER A 339 6.97 20.43 -3.81
CA SER A 339 5.64 19.84 -3.97
C SER A 339 4.65 20.37 -2.97
N LYS A 340 3.37 20.31 -3.39
CA LYS A 340 2.21 20.48 -2.52
C LYS A 340 1.17 19.42 -2.84
N ARG A 341 0.75 18.68 -1.82
CA ARG A 341 -0.28 17.64 -1.95
C ARG A 341 -1.42 17.89 -0.97
N LYS A 342 -2.63 17.57 -1.41
CA LYS A 342 -3.85 17.68 -0.61
C LYS A 342 -4.66 16.40 -0.73
N THR A 343 -5.23 15.97 0.38
CA THR A 343 -6.18 14.86 0.42
C THR A 343 -7.41 15.31 1.20
N ALA A 344 -8.58 15.23 0.58
CA ALA A 344 -9.87 15.26 1.27
C ALA A 344 -10.47 13.85 1.19
N TRP A 345 -10.82 13.29 2.34
CA TRP A 345 -11.32 11.93 2.42
C TRP A 345 -12.49 11.85 3.40
N ASP A 346 -13.63 11.39 2.88
CA ASP A 346 -14.86 11.26 3.63
C ASP A 346 -15.35 9.82 3.51
N ASP A 347 -15.66 9.18 4.64
CA ASP A 347 -16.27 7.86 4.63
C ASP A 347 -17.37 7.71 5.67
N ARG A 348 -18.25 6.75 5.42
CA ARG A 348 -19.22 6.24 6.40
C ARG A 348 -19.23 4.73 6.32
N LEU A 349 -19.10 4.10 7.47
CA LEU A 349 -18.94 2.66 7.60
C LEU A 349 -19.98 2.08 8.56
N ASP A 350 -20.52 0.92 8.17
CA ASP A 350 -21.17 -0.03 9.06
C ASP A 350 -20.09 -0.92 9.67
N LEU A 351 -19.91 -0.84 10.98
CA LEU A 351 -18.81 -1.53 11.67
C LEU A 351 -19.23 -2.90 12.22
N ASP A 352 -20.51 -3.22 12.27
CA ASP A 352 -20.99 -4.49 12.82
C ASP A 352 -21.36 -5.53 11.76
N GLY A 353 -21.50 -5.10 10.49
CA GLY A 353 -21.75 -5.97 9.34
C GLY A 353 -23.12 -6.63 9.35
N GLY A 354 -24.06 -6.10 10.13
CA GLY A 354 -25.37 -6.68 10.33
C GLY A 354 -26.53 -5.72 10.04
N PRO A 355 -27.80 -6.22 10.16
CA PRO A 355 -28.97 -5.40 9.88
C PRO A 355 -29.44 -4.55 11.06
N PHE A 356 -28.70 -4.51 12.15
CA PHE A 356 -29.05 -3.81 13.36
C PHE A 356 -28.09 -2.63 13.59
N PRO A 357 -28.58 -1.46 14.04
CA PRO A 357 -27.75 -0.28 14.21
C PRO A 357 -26.89 -0.37 15.47
N ILE A 358 -25.90 -1.29 15.46
CA ILE A 358 -25.02 -1.52 16.61
C ILE A 358 -23.86 -0.54 16.62
N ALA A 359 -23.17 -0.39 15.47
CA ALA A 359 -21.98 0.47 15.42
C ALA A 359 -21.80 1.10 14.03
N ASP A 360 -21.87 2.41 13.96
CA ASP A 360 -21.63 3.23 12.79
C ASP A 360 -20.53 4.25 13.06
N THR A 361 -19.70 4.52 12.07
CA THR A 361 -18.74 5.62 12.11
C THR A 361 -18.77 6.42 10.82
N GLU A 362 -18.50 7.73 10.93
CA GLU A 362 -18.31 8.63 9.80
C GLU A 362 -17.04 9.43 10.03
N ARG A 363 -16.26 9.67 8.97
CA ARG A 363 -15.04 10.47 9.07
C ARG A 363 -15.00 11.49 7.96
N HIS A 364 -14.59 12.71 8.31
CA HIS A 364 -14.33 13.80 7.39
C HIS A 364 -12.89 14.25 7.62
N THR A 365 -12.00 13.85 6.71
CA THR A 365 -10.56 14.02 6.88
C THR A 365 -10.01 14.97 5.83
N LYS A 366 -9.08 15.83 6.25
CA LYS A 366 -8.27 16.67 5.38
C LYS A 366 -6.81 16.54 5.74
N TYR A 367 -5.98 16.52 4.74
CA TYR A 367 -4.54 16.51 4.87
C TYR A 367 -3.93 17.40 3.80
N ASP A 368 -3.08 18.33 4.22
CA ASP A 368 -2.29 19.21 3.36
C ASP A 368 -0.82 19.01 3.70
N ALA A 369 0.05 18.85 2.69
CA ALA A 369 1.49 18.73 2.89
C ALA A 369 2.24 19.53 1.83
N GLU A 370 3.30 20.22 2.26
CA GLU A 370 4.23 20.94 1.40
C GLU A 370 5.65 20.45 1.68
N THR A 371 6.42 20.14 0.63
CA THR A 371 7.81 19.69 0.77
C THR A 371 8.74 20.43 -0.16
N ILE A 372 9.97 20.59 0.26
CA ILE A 372 11.08 21.03 -0.58
C ILE A 372 12.29 20.14 -0.32
N GLU A 373 12.92 19.67 -1.40
CA GLU A 373 14.18 18.94 -1.35
C GLU A 373 15.19 19.58 -2.30
N VAL A 374 16.39 19.82 -1.80
CA VAL A 374 17.52 20.32 -2.60
C VAL A 374 18.60 19.27 -2.55
N GLN A 375 19.08 18.81 -3.70
CA GLN A 375 20.09 17.78 -3.84
C GLN A 375 21.24 18.27 -4.69
N LEU A 376 22.45 17.90 -4.33
CA LEU A 376 23.65 18.00 -5.17
C LEU A 376 24.24 16.60 -5.28
N SER A 377 24.21 16.01 -6.48
CA SER A 377 24.81 14.71 -6.78
C SER A 377 25.92 14.87 -7.81
N GLY A 378 26.98 14.10 -7.63
CA GLY A 378 28.11 14.18 -8.56
C GLY A 378 29.08 13.03 -8.37
N SER A 379 30.06 12.96 -9.28
CA SER A 379 31.10 11.95 -9.25
C SER A 379 32.48 12.55 -9.57
N THR A 380 33.51 11.89 -9.08
CA THR A 380 34.90 12.07 -9.44
C THR A 380 35.46 10.72 -9.90
N ASP A 381 36.75 10.63 -10.23
CA ASP A 381 37.37 9.38 -10.70
C ASP A 381 37.22 8.20 -9.71
N ASN A 382 37.05 8.47 -8.41
CA ASN A 382 37.02 7.44 -7.38
C ASN A 382 35.96 7.66 -6.30
N MET A 383 35.09 8.64 -6.45
CA MET A 383 34.03 8.94 -5.48
C MET A 383 32.76 9.35 -6.20
N GLU A 384 31.62 8.92 -5.65
CA GLU A 384 30.30 9.42 -5.94
C GLU A 384 29.71 10.00 -4.67
N TYR A 385 28.91 11.08 -4.80
CA TYR A 385 28.33 11.73 -3.65
C TYR A 385 26.95 12.28 -3.92
N VAL A 386 26.13 12.30 -2.87
CA VAL A 386 24.83 12.96 -2.80
C VAL A 386 24.78 13.75 -1.49
N PHE A 387 24.48 15.03 -1.55
CA PHE A 387 24.20 15.87 -0.40
C PHE A 387 22.85 16.54 -0.58
N GLY A 388 22.11 16.75 0.51
CA GLY A 388 20.83 17.40 0.37
C GLY A 388 20.29 18.02 1.65
N TYR A 389 19.30 18.87 1.43
CA TYR A 389 18.44 19.46 2.45
C TYR A 389 16.99 19.11 2.12
N TYR A 390 16.22 18.77 3.14
CA TYR A 390 14.80 18.46 3.03
C TYR A 390 14.02 19.24 4.08
N ALA A 391 12.87 19.78 3.70
CA ALA A 391 11.89 20.33 4.63
C ALA A 391 10.48 19.88 4.26
N LEU A 392 9.64 19.71 5.28
CA LEU A 392 8.23 19.32 5.19
C LEU A 392 7.42 20.11 6.21
N GLU A 393 6.27 20.59 5.77
CA GLU A 393 5.18 21.07 6.64
C GLU A 393 3.92 20.31 6.29
N ASP A 394 3.23 19.73 7.28
CA ASP A 394 1.93 19.11 7.08
C ASP A 394 0.90 19.50 8.14
N ASP A 395 -0.37 19.46 7.74
CA ASP A 395 -1.55 19.70 8.58
C ASP A 395 -2.58 18.59 8.31
N ALA A 396 -3.07 17.97 9.37
CA ALA A 396 -4.04 16.89 9.33
C ALA A 396 -5.21 17.18 10.27
N TYR A 397 -6.44 16.95 9.79
CA TYR A 397 -7.66 17.11 10.57
C TYR A 397 -8.66 16.01 10.25
N THR A 398 -9.33 15.48 11.28
CA THR A 398 -10.47 14.57 11.14
C THR A 398 -11.59 14.95 12.11
N ALA A 399 -12.81 15.07 11.57
CA ALA A 399 -14.04 15.01 12.36
C ALA A 399 -14.59 13.58 12.25
N ASN A 400 -14.87 12.94 13.41
CA ASN A 400 -15.30 11.54 13.45
C ASN A 400 -16.52 11.37 14.37
N PRO A 401 -17.74 11.65 13.87
CA PRO A 401 -18.96 11.28 14.56
C PRO A 401 -19.17 9.76 14.52
N GLN A 402 -19.54 9.20 15.65
CA GLN A 402 -19.82 7.77 15.84
C GLN A 402 -21.18 7.59 16.50
N SER A 403 -21.92 6.56 16.09
CA SER A 403 -23.23 6.21 16.62
C SER A 403 -23.27 4.74 17.00
N PHE A 404 -23.73 4.47 18.21
CA PHE A 404 -23.84 3.13 18.74
C PHE A 404 -25.23 2.84 19.28
N PHE A 405 -25.68 1.59 19.12
CA PHE A 405 -26.94 1.08 19.64
C PHE A 405 -28.15 1.93 19.23
N GLY A 406 -28.22 2.26 17.93
CA GLY A 406 -29.36 3.03 17.38
C GLY A 406 -29.41 4.47 17.85
N GLY A 407 -28.28 5.09 18.15
CA GLY A 407 -28.19 6.45 18.68
C GLY A 407 -28.34 6.51 20.20
N GLY A 408 -28.38 5.36 20.88
CA GLY A 408 -28.39 5.33 22.36
C GLY A 408 -27.06 5.84 22.96
N SER A 409 -25.99 5.79 22.18
CA SER A 409 -24.69 6.40 22.50
C SER A 409 -24.16 7.06 21.24
N THR A 410 -23.91 8.36 21.26
CA THR A 410 -23.32 9.12 20.16
C THR A 410 -22.11 9.85 20.66
N PHE A 411 -21.00 9.73 19.94
CA PHE A 411 -19.77 10.45 20.22
C PHE A 411 -19.36 11.23 18.98
N ALA A 412 -19.05 12.49 19.14
CA ALA A 412 -18.40 13.28 18.11
C ALA A 412 -16.99 13.59 18.60
N GLN A 413 -16.01 13.09 17.91
CA GLN A 413 -14.61 13.38 18.19
C GLN A 413 -13.98 14.11 17.01
N ASN A 414 -13.18 15.11 17.33
CA ASN A 414 -12.33 15.81 16.38
C ASN A 414 -10.88 15.63 16.81
N TYR A 415 -10.00 15.41 15.85
CA TYR A 415 -8.58 15.38 16.12
C TYR A 415 -7.78 15.97 14.95
N SER A 416 -6.67 16.59 15.27
CA SER A 416 -5.77 17.17 14.29
C SER A 416 -4.33 17.05 14.75
N GLY A 417 -3.42 17.26 13.84
CA GLY A 417 -1.99 17.33 14.11
C GLY A 417 -1.27 18.07 13.00
N THR A 418 -0.16 18.70 13.36
CA THR A 418 0.79 19.29 12.42
C THR A 418 2.15 18.65 12.60
N SER A 419 2.94 18.57 11.54
CA SER A 419 4.37 18.24 11.59
C SER A 419 5.15 19.26 10.80
N GLU A 420 6.24 19.75 11.39
CA GLU A 420 7.28 20.54 10.74
C GLU A 420 8.57 19.75 10.87
N ALA A 421 9.22 19.39 9.75
CA ALA A 421 10.43 18.59 9.76
C ALA A 421 11.48 19.17 8.82
N GLU A 422 12.73 19.25 9.31
CA GLU A 422 13.89 19.64 8.54
C GLU A 422 14.98 18.59 8.64
N ALA A 423 15.75 18.40 7.56
CA ALA A 423 16.89 17.50 7.59
C ALA A 423 18.02 17.92 6.66
N LEU A 424 19.24 17.63 7.10
CA LEU A 424 20.45 17.65 6.29
C LEU A 424 20.96 16.21 6.14
N PHE A 425 21.28 15.83 4.92
CA PHE A 425 21.80 14.49 4.64
C PHE A 425 22.95 14.52 3.64
N GLY A 426 23.74 13.45 3.67
CA GLY A 426 24.77 13.21 2.68
C GLY A 426 25.22 11.77 2.68
N GLN A 427 25.65 11.31 1.51
CA GLN A 427 26.21 9.97 1.30
C GLN A 427 27.37 10.09 0.31
N ILE A 428 28.44 9.35 0.58
CA ILE A 428 29.60 9.24 -0.28
C ILE A 428 29.88 7.76 -0.49
N THR A 429 30.02 7.36 -1.74
CA THR A 429 30.54 6.05 -2.15
C THR A 429 31.95 6.23 -2.68
N TRP A 430 32.90 5.54 -2.10
CA TRP A 430 34.32 5.65 -2.43
C TRP A 430 34.90 4.29 -2.89
N ALA A 431 35.46 4.26 -4.09
CA ALA A 431 36.24 3.13 -4.60
C ALA A 431 37.58 3.05 -3.83
N ILE A 432 37.57 2.32 -2.70
CA ILE A 432 38.73 2.23 -1.78
C ILE A 432 39.85 1.33 -2.28
N ALA A 433 39.51 0.39 -3.17
CA ALA A 433 40.44 -0.48 -3.87
C ALA A 433 39.80 -1.00 -5.17
N GLU A 434 40.55 -1.64 -6.04
CA GLU A 434 40.01 -2.37 -7.17
C GLU A 434 38.97 -3.39 -6.67
N LYS A 435 37.72 -3.31 -7.17
CA LYS A 435 36.58 -4.17 -6.79
C LYS A 435 36.02 -3.96 -5.36
N TRP A 436 36.37 -2.91 -4.66
CA TRP A 436 35.86 -2.63 -3.33
C TRP A 436 35.35 -1.20 -3.24
N ASP A 437 34.07 -1.05 -2.92
CA ASP A 437 33.44 0.24 -2.67
C ASP A 437 32.99 0.34 -1.22
N LEU A 438 33.21 1.51 -0.64
CA LEU A 438 32.78 1.89 0.69
C LEU A 438 31.78 3.02 0.59
N THR A 439 30.55 2.80 1.02
CA THR A 439 29.53 3.85 1.14
C THR A 439 29.33 4.21 2.59
N ILE A 440 29.38 5.52 2.87
CA ILE A 440 29.07 6.09 4.18
C ILE A 440 28.06 7.22 3.97
N GLY A 441 26.98 7.17 4.74
CA GLY A 441 25.95 8.19 4.72
C GLY A 441 25.51 8.58 6.14
N ALA A 442 25.01 9.80 6.27
CA ALA A 442 24.43 10.29 7.51
C ALA A 442 23.31 11.30 7.22
N ARG A 443 22.32 11.34 8.10
CA ARG A 443 21.22 12.31 8.09
C ARG A 443 20.93 12.79 9.50
N LYS A 444 20.84 14.10 9.68
CA LYS A 444 20.29 14.71 10.89
C LYS A 444 18.88 15.22 10.56
N THR A 445 17.89 14.76 11.31
CA THR A 445 16.49 15.19 11.18
C THR A 445 16.05 15.84 12.48
N GLU A 446 15.33 16.96 12.40
CA GLU A 446 14.62 17.62 13.50
C GLU A 446 13.14 17.70 13.12
N GLU A 447 12.24 17.40 14.05
CA GLU A 447 10.80 17.34 13.79
C GLU A 447 10.01 17.84 14.99
N ASP A 448 9.18 18.88 14.76
CA ASP A 448 8.23 19.41 15.73
C ASP A 448 6.80 18.96 15.36
N LYS A 449 6.06 18.48 16.36
CA LYS A 449 4.67 18.02 16.19
C LYS A 449 3.75 18.68 17.17
N THR A 450 2.53 18.99 16.70
CA THR A 450 1.40 19.32 17.55
C THR A 450 0.28 18.29 17.38
N GLY A 451 -0.55 18.16 18.40
CA GLY A 451 -1.74 17.33 18.34
C GLY A 451 -2.89 17.95 19.13
N PHE A 452 -4.07 17.78 18.63
CA PHE A 452 -5.31 18.21 19.28
C PHE A 452 -6.32 17.08 19.27
N LYS A 453 -7.06 16.93 20.37
CA LYS A 453 -8.18 16.00 20.51
C LYS A 453 -9.32 16.70 21.20
N GLU A 454 -10.53 16.53 20.67
CA GLU A 454 -11.78 16.96 21.26
C GLU A 454 -12.81 15.82 21.24
N TYR A 455 -13.42 15.53 22.37
CA TYR A 455 -14.75 14.92 22.43
C TYR A 455 -15.74 16.04 22.64
N VAL A 456 -16.57 16.32 21.62
CA VAL A 456 -17.44 17.49 21.58
C VAL A 456 -18.38 17.53 22.80
N GLY A 457 -18.26 18.61 23.60
CA GLY A 457 -19.03 18.80 24.82
C GLY A 457 -18.57 18.00 26.04
N ILE A 458 -17.46 17.24 25.95
CA ILE A 458 -16.91 16.44 27.04
C ILE A 458 -15.55 16.96 27.47
N PHE A 459 -14.58 17.00 26.54
CA PHE A 459 -13.23 17.54 26.79
C PHE A 459 -12.55 17.97 25.51
N SER A 460 -11.57 18.84 25.64
CA SER A 460 -10.61 19.15 24.60
C SER A 460 -9.19 19.26 25.17
N GLN A 461 -8.21 18.84 24.41
CA GLN A 461 -6.81 18.83 24.83
C GLN A 461 -5.88 19.04 23.64
N SER A 462 -4.73 19.65 23.90
CA SER A 462 -3.64 19.82 22.95
C SER A 462 -2.34 19.29 23.55
N GLY A 463 -1.47 18.79 22.71
CA GLY A 463 -0.13 18.35 23.05
C GLY A 463 0.87 18.79 21.97
N GLN A 464 2.14 18.79 22.34
CA GLN A 464 3.24 19.05 21.42
C GLN A 464 4.43 18.18 21.77
N GLY A 465 5.30 17.91 20.80
CA GLY A 465 6.54 17.18 21.00
C GLY A 465 7.57 17.59 19.96
N SER A 466 8.84 17.61 20.37
CA SER A 466 9.99 17.81 19.49
C SER A 466 10.83 16.55 19.50
N PHE A 467 11.22 16.11 18.32
CA PHE A 467 11.96 14.86 18.12
C PHE A 467 13.15 15.13 17.21
N ASP A 468 14.27 14.49 17.50
CA ASP A 468 15.43 14.56 16.64
C ASP A 468 16.09 13.18 16.52
N ASP A 469 16.72 12.97 15.36
CA ASP A 469 17.42 11.72 15.06
C ASP A 469 18.66 11.97 14.21
N THR A 470 19.62 11.06 14.32
CA THR A 470 20.78 11.01 13.44
C THR A 470 20.91 9.59 12.91
N SER A 471 20.34 9.35 11.73
CA SER A 471 20.44 8.06 11.05
C SER A 471 21.73 7.96 10.23
N GLY A 472 22.29 6.75 10.15
CA GLY A 472 23.50 6.43 9.41
C GLY A 472 23.34 5.28 8.43
N THR A 473 24.26 5.18 7.49
CA THR A 473 24.40 4.05 6.59
C THR A 473 25.89 3.77 6.36
N PHE A 474 26.25 2.51 6.46
CA PHE A 474 27.56 1.98 6.10
C PHE A 474 27.36 0.78 5.17
N ILE A 475 27.96 0.82 3.97
CA ILE A 475 27.91 -0.32 3.05
C ILE A 475 29.34 -0.59 2.57
N LEU A 476 29.72 -1.85 2.64
CA LEU A 476 30.94 -2.37 2.02
C LEU A 476 30.52 -3.33 0.92
N SER A 477 30.83 -3.00 -0.34
CA SER A 477 30.56 -3.86 -1.46
C SER A 477 31.83 -4.39 -2.11
N HIS A 478 31.73 -5.56 -2.71
CA HIS A 478 32.84 -6.26 -3.36
C HIS A 478 32.40 -6.93 -4.65
N ASP A 479 33.03 -6.52 -5.76
CA ASP A 479 32.89 -7.20 -7.04
C ASP A 479 33.69 -8.50 -7.03
N TYR A 480 33.06 -9.56 -6.47
CA TYR A 480 33.67 -10.89 -6.39
C TYR A 480 34.10 -11.41 -7.79
N SER A 481 33.25 -11.15 -8.79
CA SER A 481 33.54 -11.42 -10.21
C SER A 481 32.86 -10.36 -11.07
N GLU A 482 33.09 -10.41 -12.40
CA GLU A 482 32.43 -9.51 -13.37
C GLU A 482 30.89 -9.58 -13.32
N ASN A 483 30.34 -10.68 -12.78
CA ASN A 483 28.90 -10.95 -12.76
C ASN A 483 28.33 -11.12 -11.35
N THR A 484 29.11 -10.88 -10.30
CA THR A 484 28.66 -11.12 -8.91
C THR A 484 29.19 -10.06 -7.98
N ASN A 485 28.27 -9.33 -7.37
CA ASN A 485 28.53 -8.36 -6.30
C ASN A 485 28.09 -8.96 -4.97
N LEU A 486 28.91 -8.79 -3.94
CA LEU A 486 28.61 -9.10 -2.53
C LEU A 486 28.59 -7.81 -1.73
N TYR A 487 27.67 -7.67 -0.80
CA TYR A 487 27.66 -6.49 0.07
C TYR A 487 27.33 -6.84 1.51
N PHE A 488 27.82 -5.98 2.39
CA PHE A 488 27.47 -5.89 3.80
C PHE A 488 26.98 -4.49 4.10
N LYS A 489 25.80 -4.36 4.71
CA LYS A 489 25.18 -3.08 5.01
C LYS A 489 24.81 -3.01 6.50
N LEU A 490 25.12 -1.88 7.12
CA LEU A 490 24.54 -1.42 8.38
C LEU A 490 23.73 -0.16 8.09
N ALA A 491 22.52 -0.07 8.59
CA ALA A 491 21.66 1.09 8.36
C ALA A 491 20.67 1.30 9.49
N ASP A 492 20.38 2.55 9.78
CA ASP A 492 19.43 2.96 10.79
C ASP A 492 18.17 3.56 10.14
N GLY A 493 17.06 3.51 10.85
CA GLY A 493 15.81 4.15 10.50
C GLY A 493 15.14 4.78 11.70
N PHE A 494 14.33 5.81 11.45
CA PHE A 494 13.66 6.59 12.47
C PHE A 494 12.22 6.92 12.08
N LYS A 495 11.34 6.89 13.06
CA LYS A 495 9.97 7.41 12.99
C LYS A 495 9.68 8.20 14.26
N ALA A 496 9.28 9.46 14.11
CA ALA A 496 9.01 10.32 15.24
C ALA A 496 7.90 9.78 16.16
N GLY A 497 7.98 10.11 17.42
CA GLY A 497 6.89 9.91 18.36
C GLY A 497 5.67 10.77 18.00
N GLY A 498 4.63 10.68 18.79
CA GLY A 498 3.41 11.44 18.56
C GLY A 498 2.45 11.41 19.74
N ILE A 499 1.21 11.81 19.48
CA ILE A 499 0.14 11.92 20.47
C ILE A 499 -0.97 10.95 20.09
N ASN A 500 -1.52 10.20 21.07
CA ASN A 500 -2.59 9.23 20.85
C ASN A 500 -3.93 9.93 20.59
N ALA A 501 -4.08 10.60 19.45
CA ALA A 501 -5.25 11.40 19.14
C ALA A 501 -6.57 10.58 19.04
N GLU A 502 -6.49 9.27 18.76
CA GLU A 502 -7.65 8.36 18.74
C GLU A 502 -7.94 7.69 20.07
N ALA A 503 -7.11 7.89 21.09
CA ALA A 503 -7.30 7.25 22.38
C ALA A 503 -8.66 7.61 23.02
N PRO A 504 -9.32 6.66 23.73
CA PRO A 504 -10.71 6.82 24.19
C PRO A 504 -10.85 7.77 25.37
N THR A 505 -9.79 8.05 26.12
CA THR A 505 -9.85 8.87 27.33
C THR A 505 -8.95 10.10 27.24
N PRO A 506 -9.29 11.19 27.98
CA PRO A 506 -8.43 12.39 28.02
C PRO A 506 -6.99 12.08 28.47
N PHE A 507 -6.85 11.19 29.44
CA PHE A 507 -5.55 10.83 29.99
C PHE A 507 -4.67 10.12 28.96
N GLU A 508 -5.21 9.21 28.19
CA GLU A 508 -4.51 8.46 27.14
C GLU A 508 -4.22 9.33 25.92
N ALA A 509 -5.16 10.22 25.55
CA ALA A 509 -4.94 11.16 24.44
C ALA A 509 -3.79 12.14 24.69
N LEU A 510 -3.48 12.44 25.95
CA LEU A 510 -2.34 13.27 26.33
C LEU A 510 -1.03 12.50 26.43
N LYS A 511 -1.09 11.17 26.53
CA LYS A 511 0.10 10.37 26.69
C LYS A 511 0.83 10.29 25.34
N PRO A 512 2.00 10.92 25.19
CA PRO A 512 2.80 10.75 23.99
C PRO A 512 3.31 9.31 23.91
N TYR A 513 3.48 8.80 22.71
CA TYR A 513 4.26 7.60 22.45
C TYR A 513 5.67 8.00 21.97
N ALA A 514 6.65 7.15 22.26
CA ALA A 514 8.05 7.42 21.96
C ALA A 514 8.34 7.30 20.46
N PRO A 515 9.42 7.91 19.97
CA PRO A 515 9.97 7.60 18.66
C PRO A 515 10.29 6.11 18.55
N GLU A 516 10.20 5.59 17.33
CA GLU A 516 10.64 4.24 16.96
C GLU A 516 11.94 4.35 16.18
N THR A 517 12.92 3.50 16.52
CA THR A 517 14.17 3.36 15.76
C THR A 517 14.40 1.92 15.36
N VAL A 518 15.16 1.70 14.31
CA VAL A 518 15.60 0.38 13.88
C VAL A 518 17.07 0.41 13.51
N GLU A 519 17.82 -0.57 14.00
CA GLU A 519 19.18 -0.89 13.54
C GLU A 519 19.12 -2.16 12.70
N SER A 520 19.67 -2.11 11.50
CA SER A 520 19.62 -3.20 10.52
C SER A 520 21.01 -3.64 10.10
N THR A 521 21.24 -4.95 10.16
CA THR A 521 22.40 -5.61 9.57
C THR A 521 21.95 -6.44 8.37
N GLU A 522 22.55 -6.24 7.20
CA GLU A 522 22.19 -6.96 5.99
C GLU A 522 23.44 -7.49 5.25
N PHE A 523 23.35 -8.74 4.77
CA PHE A 523 24.31 -9.35 3.86
C PHE A 523 23.61 -9.69 2.56
N GLY A 524 24.16 -9.29 1.43
CA GLY A 524 23.56 -9.57 0.16
C GLY A 524 24.52 -10.08 -0.90
N LEU A 525 23.92 -10.75 -1.87
CA LEU A 525 24.55 -11.21 -3.11
C LEU A 525 23.65 -10.80 -4.26
N LYS A 526 24.25 -10.19 -5.28
CA LYS A 526 23.60 -9.89 -6.56
C LYS A 526 24.45 -10.47 -7.69
N GLY A 527 23.79 -11.18 -8.62
CA GLY A 527 24.54 -11.79 -9.70
C GLY A 527 23.72 -12.07 -10.95
N ILE A 528 24.42 -12.06 -12.08
CA ILE A 528 23.90 -12.43 -13.40
C ILE A 528 24.73 -13.59 -13.93
N TYR A 529 24.08 -14.68 -14.27
CA TYR A 529 24.71 -15.94 -14.62
C TYR A 529 24.24 -16.48 -15.97
N PHE A 530 24.97 -17.47 -16.51
CA PHE A 530 24.62 -18.21 -17.74
C PHE A 530 24.41 -17.30 -18.95
N ASP A 531 25.39 -16.45 -19.26
CA ASP A 531 25.35 -15.51 -20.39
C ASP A 531 24.10 -14.59 -20.34
N ASN A 532 23.88 -13.94 -19.19
CA ASN A 532 22.76 -13.03 -18.91
C ASN A 532 21.38 -13.71 -19.01
N ARG A 533 21.29 -15.00 -18.71
CA ARG A 533 20.01 -15.74 -18.70
C ARG A 533 19.42 -15.95 -17.31
N MET A 534 20.16 -15.71 -16.25
CA MET A 534 19.67 -15.85 -14.88
C MET A 534 20.17 -14.70 -14.00
N MET A 535 19.26 -13.97 -13.44
CA MET A 535 19.49 -13.03 -12.35
C MET A 535 19.21 -13.74 -11.03
N LEU A 536 20.07 -13.57 -10.04
CA LEU A 536 19.89 -14.08 -8.69
C LEU A 536 20.29 -12.98 -7.69
N ASN A 537 19.35 -12.58 -6.85
CA ASN A 537 19.57 -11.68 -5.72
C ASN A 537 19.18 -12.40 -4.44
N VAL A 538 20.05 -12.35 -3.44
CA VAL A 538 19.84 -12.95 -2.11
C VAL A 538 20.18 -11.91 -1.06
N ALA A 539 19.35 -11.77 -0.06
CA ALA A 539 19.61 -10.92 1.10
C ALA A 539 19.22 -11.66 2.39
N TYR A 540 20.10 -11.65 3.36
CA TYR A 540 19.81 -12.00 4.75
C TYR A 540 19.86 -10.71 5.57
N PHE A 541 18.87 -10.48 6.41
CA PHE A 541 18.80 -9.31 7.26
C PHE A 541 18.44 -9.67 8.70
N ASP A 542 18.87 -8.80 9.60
CA ASP A 542 18.58 -8.83 11.04
C ASP A 542 18.33 -7.40 11.50
N ASN A 543 17.11 -7.15 11.99
CA ASN A 543 16.62 -5.81 12.38
C ASN A 543 16.24 -5.83 13.86
N GLU A 544 16.88 -4.96 14.64
CA GLU A 544 16.52 -4.68 16.02
C GLU A 544 15.69 -3.40 16.08
N HIS A 545 14.42 -3.51 16.49
CA HIS A 545 13.51 -2.38 16.64
C HIS A 545 13.44 -1.97 18.10
N ASP A 546 13.82 -0.74 18.39
CA ASP A 546 13.58 -0.12 19.67
C ASP A 546 12.31 0.72 19.64
N ASP A 547 11.47 0.55 20.66
CA ASP A 547 10.24 1.30 20.84
C ASP A 547 9.30 1.24 19.60
N MET A 548 9.20 0.09 18.91
CA MET A 548 8.30 -0.13 17.79
C MET A 548 6.89 0.34 18.14
N GLN A 549 6.32 1.22 17.32
CA GLN A 549 4.99 1.80 17.51
C GLN A 549 3.91 0.83 17.05
N ILE A 550 3.17 0.30 18.00
CA ILE A 550 2.16 -0.73 17.78
C ILE A 550 0.79 -0.14 18.07
N SER A 551 -0.12 -0.23 17.11
CA SER A 551 -1.53 0.11 17.34
C SER A 551 -2.35 -1.13 17.68
N TYR A 552 -3.30 -0.99 18.60
CA TYR A 552 -4.25 -2.03 18.96
C TYR A 552 -5.59 -1.42 19.37
N PHE A 553 -6.67 -2.19 19.25
CA PHE A 553 -7.97 -1.75 19.74
C PHE A 553 -8.08 -1.99 21.23
N THR A 554 -8.52 -0.95 21.95
CA THR A 554 -8.75 -1.03 23.39
C THR A 554 -10.01 -1.83 23.69
N ALA A 555 -9.96 -2.69 24.70
CA ALA A 555 -11.11 -3.50 25.10
C ALA A 555 -12.28 -2.70 25.69
N ASP A 556 -11.97 -1.55 26.23
CA ASP A 556 -12.87 -0.77 27.13
C ASP A 556 -13.69 0.25 26.35
N ALA A 557 -13.35 0.55 25.10
CA ALA A 557 -13.99 1.59 24.32
C ALA A 557 -14.38 1.13 22.92
N ALA A 558 -15.44 1.73 22.44
CA ALA A 558 -15.94 1.50 21.12
C ALA A 558 -15.00 2.05 20.05
N ALA A 559 -14.50 1.18 19.17
CA ALA A 559 -13.74 1.55 17.97
C ALA A 559 -12.64 2.61 18.23
N ALA A 560 -12.03 2.57 19.42
CA ALA A 560 -10.88 3.41 19.75
C ALA A 560 -9.60 2.60 19.65
N SER A 561 -8.57 3.22 19.11
CA SER A 561 -7.25 2.62 19.02
C SER A 561 -6.22 3.43 19.80
N GLN A 562 -5.16 2.77 20.18
CA GLN A 562 -4.08 3.34 20.96
C GLN A 562 -2.74 2.84 20.41
N VAL A 563 -1.73 3.70 20.44
CA VAL A 563 -0.35 3.32 20.15
C VAL A 563 0.41 3.09 21.44
N LEU A 564 1.13 1.97 21.50
CA LEU A 564 2.12 1.66 22.52
C LEU A 564 3.46 1.42 21.83
N ASN A 565 4.55 1.57 22.60
CA ASN A 565 5.88 1.23 22.16
C ASN A 565 6.27 -0.16 22.70
N ASN A 566 6.88 -1.00 21.88
CA ASN A 566 7.46 -2.29 22.29
C ASN A 566 8.70 -2.55 21.43
N SER A 567 9.71 -3.24 21.96
CA SER A 567 10.88 -3.62 21.15
C SER A 567 10.64 -4.94 20.46
N ALA A 568 11.24 -5.14 19.28
CA ALA A 568 11.07 -6.34 18.47
C ALA A 568 12.35 -6.69 17.71
N ASP A 569 12.62 -8.00 17.56
CA ASP A 569 13.65 -8.53 16.70
C ASP A 569 13.00 -9.18 15.48
N ILE A 570 13.48 -8.83 14.28
CA ILE A 570 12.94 -9.29 13.02
C ILE A 570 14.07 -9.67 12.07
N SER A 571 14.19 -10.94 11.72
CA SER A 571 15.19 -11.42 10.80
C SER A 571 14.60 -12.24 9.66
N GLY A 572 15.33 -12.39 8.56
CA GLY A 572 14.81 -13.14 7.42
C GLY A 572 15.78 -13.33 6.27
N LEU A 573 15.36 -14.20 5.35
CA LEU A 573 16.04 -14.49 4.10
C LEU A 573 15.13 -14.14 2.92
N GLU A 574 15.69 -13.47 1.92
CA GLU A 574 15.02 -13.05 0.69
C GLU A 574 15.78 -13.58 -0.51
N ILE A 575 15.08 -14.18 -1.45
CA ILE A 575 15.64 -14.71 -2.69
C ILE A 575 14.77 -14.24 -3.85
N GLU A 576 15.38 -13.60 -4.82
CA GLU A 576 14.74 -13.19 -6.08
C GLU A 576 15.54 -13.77 -7.26
N THR A 577 14.86 -14.44 -8.15
CA THR A 577 15.49 -14.94 -9.38
C THR A 577 14.56 -14.78 -10.57
N THR A 578 15.16 -14.35 -11.68
CA THR A 578 14.54 -14.36 -13.00
C THR A 578 15.41 -15.16 -13.93
N SER A 579 14.85 -16.19 -14.56
CA SER A 579 15.58 -17.12 -15.41
C SER A 579 14.94 -17.25 -16.79
N ILE A 580 15.73 -17.08 -17.84
CA ILE A 580 15.38 -17.40 -19.22
C ILE A 580 15.72 -18.86 -19.44
N ILE A 581 14.74 -19.76 -19.26
CA ILE A 581 14.92 -21.21 -19.36
C ILE A 581 15.28 -21.62 -20.78
N ASN A 582 14.64 -20.99 -21.75
CA ASN A 582 14.94 -21.06 -23.18
C ASN A 582 14.40 -19.82 -23.88
N ASP A 583 14.65 -19.66 -25.16
CA ASP A 583 14.34 -18.44 -25.94
C ASP A 583 12.84 -18.05 -25.97
N THR A 584 11.98 -18.85 -25.38
CA THR A 584 10.52 -18.62 -25.34
C THR A 584 9.93 -18.81 -23.94
N THR A 585 10.74 -19.09 -22.92
CA THR A 585 10.23 -19.40 -21.57
C THR A 585 11.01 -18.64 -20.52
N ARG A 586 10.32 -17.84 -19.73
CA ARG A 586 10.84 -17.08 -18.59
C ARG A 586 10.21 -17.58 -17.31
N LEU A 587 11.01 -17.77 -16.27
CA LEU A 587 10.58 -18.13 -14.93
C LEU A 587 11.09 -17.08 -13.94
N MET A 588 10.21 -16.54 -13.14
CA MET A 588 10.53 -15.69 -11.99
C MET A 588 10.12 -16.41 -10.71
N VAL A 589 10.97 -16.38 -9.70
CA VAL A 589 10.68 -16.92 -8.36
C VAL A 589 11.19 -15.95 -7.32
N ASN A 590 10.29 -15.47 -6.47
CA ASN A 590 10.60 -14.65 -5.30
C ASN A 590 10.14 -15.41 -4.06
N LEU A 591 11.05 -15.64 -3.14
CA LEU A 591 10.83 -16.40 -1.91
C LEU A 591 11.36 -15.60 -0.73
N SER A 592 10.64 -15.61 0.38
CA SER A 592 11.16 -15.08 1.63
C SER A 592 10.75 -15.90 2.83
N THR A 593 11.56 -15.79 3.88
CA THR A 593 11.22 -16.21 5.23
C THR A 593 11.33 -15.02 6.17
N LEU A 594 10.54 -15.03 7.23
CA LEU A 594 10.56 -14.00 8.27
C LEU A 594 10.38 -14.67 9.62
N ASP A 595 11.27 -14.35 10.55
CA ASP A 595 11.14 -14.64 11.97
C ASP A 595 11.00 -13.32 12.72
N SER A 596 9.99 -13.19 13.56
CA SER A 596 9.67 -11.92 14.21
C SER A 596 9.12 -12.18 15.61
N GLU A 597 9.65 -11.48 16.59
CA GLU A 597 9.19 -11.55 17.97
C GLU A 597 9.31 -10.21 18.68
N PHE A 598 8.37 -9.93 19.59
CA PHE A 598 8.54 -8.82 20.52
C PHE A 598 9.48 -9.24 21.65
N THR A 599 10.48 -8.42 21.93
CA THR A 599 11.45 -8.59 23.03
C THR A 599 11.02 -7.87 24.31
N GLY A 600 10.13 -6.87 24.20
CA GLY A 600 9.50 -6.18 25.31
C GLY A 600 8.26 -6.90 25.85
N ASN A 601 7.81 -6.51 27.05
CA ASN A 601 6.67 -7.10 27.75
C ASN A 601 5.53 -6.08 27.88
N GLN A 602 5.04 -5.57 26.78
CA GLN A 602 3.91 -4.61 26.79
C GLN A 602 2.58 -5.33 26.98
N VAL A 603 1.74 -4.74 27.80
CA VAL A 603 0.43 -5.27 28.16
C VAL A 603 -0.64 -4.28 27.70
N ALA A 604 -1.65 -4.80 27.00
CA ALA A 604 -2.82 -4.02 26.60
C ALA A 604 -3.62 -3.54 27.83
N SER A 605 -4.48 -2.56 27.69
CA SER A 605 -5.29 -1.98 28.79
C SER A 605 -6.16 -3.02 29.49
N ASP A 606 -6.52 -4.11 28.83
CA ASP A 606 -7.29 -5.25 29.38
C ASP A 606 -6.44 -6.35 30.05
N GLY A 607 -5.11 -6.13 30.16
CA GLY A 607 -4.20 -7.03 30.87
C GLY A 607 -3.63 -8.17 30.03
N TYR A 608 -3.94 -8.28 28.73
CA TYR A 608 -3.33 -9.25 27.85
C TYR A 608 -1.98 -8.75 27.32
N LEU A 609 -1.01 -9.68 27.22
CA LEU A 609 0.30 -9.40 26.66
C LEU A 609 0.23 -9.21 25.15
N LEU A 610 1.03 -8.28 24.61
CA LEU A 610 1.22 -8.11 23.17
C LEU A 610 2.45 -8.93 22.75
N GLU A 611 2.25 -10.03 22.01
CA GLU A 611 3.30 -11.02 21.71
C GLU A 611 3.59 -11.21 20.21
N GLN A 612 2.70 -10.77 19.32
CA GLN A 612 2.81 -11.07 17.90
C GLN A 612 3.09 -9.78 17.11
N VAL A 613 4.10 -9.79 16.24
CA VAL A 613 4.37 -8.71 15.31
C VAL A 613 3.34 -8.79 14.18
N PRO A 614 2.49 -7.76 13.98
CA PRO A 614 1.43 -7.80 12.98
C PRO A 614 1.96 -7.80 11.55
N TYR A 615 1.21 -8.41 10.62
CA TYR A 615 1.52 -8.48 9.18
C TYR A 615 2.93 -9.01 8.87
N SER A 616 3.41 -9.94 9.69
CA SER A 616 4.71 -10.61 9.55
C SER A 616 4.55 -12.09 9.17
N PRO A 617 4.20 -12.42 7.91
CA PRO A 617 4.07 -13.81 7.48
C PRO A 617 5.42 -14.52 7.50
N LYS A 618 5.45 -15.74 8.07
CA LYS A 618 6.68 -16.54 8.19
C LYS A 618 7.32 -16.90 6.86
N GLU A 619 6.53 -16.93 5.79
CA GLU A 619 7.00 -17.23 4.44
C GLU A 619 6.15 -16.51 3.39
N THR A 620 6.77 -16.06 2.31
CA THR A 620 6.08 -15.62 1.10
C THR A 620 6.71 -16.29 -0.12
N LEU A 621 5.88 -16.54 -1.13
CA LEU A 621 6.33 -17.12 -2.40
C LEU A 621 5.57 -16.45 -3.54
N TYR A 622 6.29 -16.00 -4.54
CA TYR A 622 5.74 -15.61 -5.84
C TYR A 622 6.45 -16.38 -6.94
N VAL A 623 5.68 -16.98 -7.83
CA VAL A 623 6.18 -17.70 -9.01
C VAL A 623 5.43 -17.18 -10.23
N SER A 624 6.17 -16.77 -11.24
CA SER A 624 5.63 -16.37 -12.55
C SER A 624 6.28 -17.20 -13.65
N LEU A 625 5.46 -17.89 -14.42
CA LEU A 625 5.87 -18.63 -15.60
C LEU A 625 5.29 -17.98 -16.85
N GLU A 626 6.16 -17.51 -17.72
CA GLU A 626 5.82 -16.92 -19.00
C GLU A 626 6.28 -17.78 -20.15
N LYS A 627 5.43 -17.96 -21.15
CA LYS A 627 5.72 -18.73 -22.36
C LYS A 627 5.27 -17.96 -23.59
N ASP A 628 6.24 -17.66 -24.47
CA ASP A 628 6.01 -17.05 -25.76
C ASP A 628 5.81 -18.13 -26.85
N TYR A 629 4.74 -17.98 -27.63
CA TYR A 629 4.42 -18.83 -28.79
C TYR A 629 4.54 -18.07 -30.12
N GLY A 630 5.16 -16.89 -30.11
CA GLY A 630 5.35 -16.02 -31.26
C GLY A 630 4.15 -15.10 -31.54
N ASN A 631 2.96 -15.66 -31.68
CA ASN A 631 1.74 -14.87 -31.95
C ASN A 631 1.01 -14.45 -30.66
N TYR A 632 1.29 -15.11 -29.55
CA TYR A 632 0.73 -14.82 -28.26
C TYR A 632 1.70 -15.26 -27.15
N ARG A 633 1.60 -14.61 -26.03
CA ARG A 633 2.35 -14.89 -24.81
C ARG A 633 1.37 -15.28 -23.70
N MET A 634 1.66 -16.39 -23.05
CA MET A 634 0.91 -16.86 -21.88
C MET A 634 1.71 -16.63 -20.62
N ARG A 635 1.03 -16.21 -19.57
CA ARG A 635 1.63 -16.02 -18.24
C ARG A 635 0.75 -16.64 -17.18
N LEU A 636 1.35 -17.34 -16.24
CA LEU A 636 0.72 -17.90 -15.06
C LEU A 636 1.49 -17.40 -13.84
N ASP A 637 0.80 -16.68 -12.98
CA ASP A 637 1.32 -16.15 -11.73
C ASP A 637 0.72 -16.92 -10.55
N TYR A 638 1.53 -17.22 -9.55
CA TYR A 638 1.08 -17.81 -8.29
C TYR A 638 1.74 -17.08 -7.13
N SER A 639 0.95 -16.53 -6.24
CA SER A 639 1.40 -15.91 -5.00
C SER A 639 0.92 -16.71 -3.80
N ARG A 640 1.78 -16.92 -2.81
CA ARG A 640 1.43 -17.50 -1.50
C ARG A 640 1.98 -16.64 -0.39
N ILE A 641 1.13 -16.41 0.62
CA ILE A 641 1.48 -15.73 1.86
C ILE A 641 1.18 -16.71 3.01
N GLY A 642 2.13 -16.89 3.91
CA GLY A 642 2.01 -17.74 5.09
C GLY A 642 0.98 -17.23 6.10
N GLU A 643 0.68 -18.04 7.09
CA GLU A 643 -0.13 -17.59 8.22
C GLU A 643 0.56 -16.42 8.96
N HIS A 644 -0.24 -15.46 9.43
CA HIS A 644 0.28 -14.30 10.13
C HIS A 644 -0.79 -13.61 10.98
N PRO A 645 -0.39 -12.91 12.06
CA PRO A 645 -1.28 -12.07 12.83
C PRO A 645 -1.58 -10.76 12.10
N THR A 646 -2.78 -10.20 12.30
CA THR A 646 -3.11 -8.82 11.87
C THR A 646 -3.07 -7.84 13.02
N PHE A 647 -3.08 -8.33 14.26
CA PHE A 647 -2.99 -7.55 15.49
C PHE A 647 -1.97 -8.16 16.46
N PRO A 648 -1.44 -7.38 17.39
CA PRO A 648 -0.35 -7.81 18.27
C PRO A 648 -0.77 -8.74 19.43
N TYR A 649 -1.98 -9.28 19.41
CA TYR A 649 -2.51 -10.07 20.52
C TYR A 649 -1.72 -11.35 20.78
N SER A 650 -1.50 -11.66 22.07
CA SER A 650 -0.92 -12.93 22.49
C SER A 650 -1.73 -14.12 21.98
N SER A 651 -1.08 -15.23 21.74
CA SER A 651 -1.74 -16.50 21.38
C SER A 651 -2.72 -17.01 22.46
N LYS A 652 -2.64 -16.49 23.68
CA LYS A 652 -3.57 -16.76 24.80
C LYS A 652 -4.80 -15.84 24.80
N ASP A 653 -4.76 -14.76 24.03
CA ASP A 653 -5.88 -13.85 23.87
C ASP A 653 -6.89 -14.48 22.90
N PRO A 654 -8.18 -14.63 23.28
CA PRO A 654 -9.20 -15.16 22.38
C PRO A 654 -9.32 -14.40 21.05
N ARG A 655 -8.97 -13.12 21.02
CA ARG A 655 -8.97 -12.30 19.81
C ARG A 655 -7.94 -12.75 18.78
N ALA A 656 -6.80 -13.30 19.20
CA ALA A 656 -5.77 -13.80 18.29
C ALA A 656 -6.32 -14.87 17.34
N ALA A 657 -7.09 -15.83 17.85
CA ALA A 657 -7.71 -16.87 17.03
C ALA A 657 -8.71 -16.32 15.99
N LEU A 658 -9.27 -15.13 16.24
CA LEU A 658 -10.24 -14.48 15.36
C LEU A 658 -9.56 -13.56 14.32
N THR A 659 -8.38 -13.02 14.64
CA THR A 659 -7.67 -12.03 13.83
C THR A 659 -6.48 -12.59 13.08
N ASN A 660 -5.88 -13.69 13.52
CA ASN A 660 -4.83 -14.36 12.77
C ASN A 660 -5.37 -14.89 11.44
N LEU A 661 -4.61 -14.70 10.38
CA LEU A 661 -4.96 -15.12 9.03
C LEU A 661 -4.28 -16.43 8.68
N ASP A 662 -5.02 -17.35 8.08
CA ASP A 662 -4.48 -18.60 7.54
C ASP A 662 -3.61 -18.33 6.31
N SER A 663 -2.71 -19.27 6.00
CA SER A 663 -1.94 -19.21 4.77
C SER A 663 -2.87 -19.18 3.55
N ARG A 664 -2.53 -18.36 2.56
CA ARG A 664 -3.34 -18.18 1.34
C ARG A 664 -2.49 -18.28 0.09
N GLY A 665 -3.09 -18.80 -0.98
CA GLY A 665 -2.47 -18.88 -2.30
C GLY A 665 -3.45 -18.52 -3.40
N ILE A 666 -3.05 -17.65 -4.30
CA ILE A 666 -3.85 -17.15 -5.43
C ILE A 666 -3.06 -17.38 -6.72
N ALA A 667 -3.75 -17.85 -7.75
CA ALA A 667 -3.20 -18.00 -9.09
C ALA A 667 -3.94 -17.09 -10.06
N ASP A 668 -3.19 -16.45 -10.95
CA ASP A 668 -3.68 -15.58 -12.01
C ASP A 668 -3.17 -16.07 -13.36
N PHE A 669 -3.97 -15.87 -14.41
CA PHE A 669 -3.65 -16.25 -15.77
C PHE A 669 -3.80 -15.06 -16.71
N ARG A 670 -2.87 -14.94 -17.68
CA ARG A 670 -2.92 -13.92 -18.74
C ARG A 670 -2.58 -14.52 -20.09
N LEU A 671 -3.21 -13.93 -21.11
CA LEU A 671 -2.93 -14.22 -22.52
C LEU A 671 -2.79 -12.88 -23.25
N LEU A 672 -1.57 -12.58 -23.69
CA LEU A 672 -1.23 -11.37 -24.40
C LEU A 672 -1.04 -11.67 -25.89
N THR A 673 -1.50 -10.79 -26.76
CA THR A 673 -1.28 -10.89 -28.22
C THR A 673 -1.22 -9.50 -28.85
N GLU A 674 -0.45 -9.38 -29.91
CA GLU A 674 -0.33 -8.16 -30.73
C GLU A 674 -0.85 -8.47 -32.14
N PRO A 675 -2.19 -8.40 -32.37
CA PRO A 675 -2.79 -8.81 -33.64
C PRO A 675 -2.44 -7.89 -34.81
N MET A 676 -2.00 -6.69 -34.53
CA MET A 676 -1.48 -5.73 -35.53
C MET A 676 -0.49 -4.77 -34.86
N GLU A 677 0.29 -4.09 -35.68
CA GLU A 677 1.21 -3.03 -35.24
C GLU A 677 0.45 -1.99 -34.38
N ASN A 678 1.04 -1.57 -33.29
CA ASN A 678 0.47 -0.59 -32.33
C ASN A 678 -0.77 -1.06 -31.55
N MET A 679 -1.18 -2.33 -31.63
CA MET A 679 -2.34 -2.86 -30.91
C MET A 679 -1.97 -4.05 -30.06
N GLN A 680 -2.19 -3.94 -28.76
CA GLN A 680 -2.02 -5.03 -27.80
C GLN A 680 -3.39 -5.42 -27.21
N LEU A 681 -3.63 -6.72 -27.11
CA LEU A 681 -4.75 -7.32 -26.40
C LEU A 681 -4.24 -8.17 -25.24
N ASN A 682 -4.80 -7.97 -24.07
CA ASN A 682 -4.48 -8.73 -22.87
C ASN A 682 -5.78 -9.30 -22.26
N PHE A 683 -5.97 -10.60 -22.38
CA PHE A 683 -7.04 -11.32 -21.67
C PHE A 683 -6.50 -11.83 -20.35
N TRP A 684 -7.20 -11.57 -19.25
CA TRP A 684 -6.75 -11.96 -17.93
C TRP A 684 -7.86 -12.59 -17.07
N ILE A 685 -7.42 -13.44 -16.15
CA ILE A 685 -8.22 -14.03 -15.07
C ILE A 685 -7.43 -13.86 -13.78
N LYS A 686 -7.89 -13.01 -12.88
CA LYS A 686 -7.35 -12.88 -11.52
C LYS A 686 -8.12 -13.81 -10.58
N ASN A 687 -7.44 -14.45 -9.62
CA ASN A 687 -8.00 -15.48 -8.72
C ASN A 687 -8.64 -16.65 -9.50
N LEU A 688 -7.84 -17.31 -10.35
CA LEU A 688 -8.26 -18.35 -11.29
C LEU A 688 -9.12 -19.46 -10.65
N SER A 689 -8.79 -19.85 -9.42
CA SER A 689 -9.47 -20.92 -8.67
C SER A 689 -10.63 -20.44 -7.80
N ASP A 690 -10.97 -19.13 -7.84
CA ASP A 690 -12.02 -18.49 -7.04
C ASP A 690 -11.87 -18.77 -5.53
N LYS A 691 -10.65 -18.66 -5.03
CA LYS A 691 -10.34 -18.84 -3.60
C LYS A 691 -10.85 -17.66 -2.78
N HIS A 692 -11.38 -17.98 -1.61
CA HIS A 692 -11.86 -16.98 -0.67
C HIS A 692 -10.96 -17.00 0.56
N HIS A 693 -10.32 -15.85 0.84
CA HIS A 693 -9.42 -15.67 1.98
C HIS A 693 -9.77 -14.40 2.73
N ARG A 694 -9.66 -14.44 4.05
CA ARG A 694 -9.66 -13.22 4.84
C ARG A 694 -8.38 -12.43 4.54
N MET A 695 -8.53 -11.13 4.32
CA MET A 695 -7.43 -10.19 4.09
C MET A 695 -7.09 -9.42 5.36
N SER A 696 -8.10 -9.21 6.20
CA SER A 696 -7.97 -8.62 7.53
C SER A 696 -9.19 -8.98 8.38
N ALA A 697 -9.07 -8.81 9.69
CA ALA A 697 -10.17 -8.97 10.63
C ALA A 697 -10.04 -7.93 11.74
N ILE A 698 -11.15 -7.33 12.16
CA ILE A 698 -11.20 -6.32 13.24
C ILE A 698 -12.03 -6.90 14.39
N PRO A 699 -11.43 -7.11 15.57
CA PRO A 699 -12.15 -7.56 16.74
C PRO A 699 -12.63 -6.37 17.55
N PHE A 700 -13.91 -6.31 17.83
CA PHE A 700 -14.47 -5.37 18.80
C PHE A 700 -14.43 -5.98 20.21
N GLY A 701 -14.10 -5.15 21.19
CA GLY A 701 -13.94 -5.58 22.56
C GLY A 701 -15.23 -6.02 23.27
N PRO A 702 -15.15 -6.39 24.56
CA PRO A 702 -16.29 -6.85 25.37
C PRO A 702 -17.46 -5.88 25.42
N ALA A 703 -17.22 -4.57 25.30
CA ALA A 703 -18.26 -3.54 25.25
C ALA A 703 -19.23 -3.70 24.08
N PHE A 704 -18.82 -4.41 23.01
CA PHE A 704 -19.63 -4.74 21.83
C PHE A 704 -19.94 -6.24 21.73
N GLY A 705 -19.73 -7.01 22.80
CA GLY A 705 -19.97 -8.44 22.79
C GLY A 705 -19.01 -9.22 21.91
N GLN A 706 -17.77 -8.76 21.81
CA GLN A 706 -16.69 -9.44 21.07
C GLN A 706 -17.08 -9.72 19.60
N LEU A 707 -17.76 -8.79 18.94
CA LEU A 707 -18.01 -8.87 17.50
C LEU A 707 -16.66 -8.91 16.75
N THR A 708 -16.58 -9.74 15.72
CA THR A 708 -15.43 -9.71 14.81
C THR A 708 -15.94 -9.59 13.39
N VAL A 709 -15.49 -8.55 12.69
CA VAL A 709 -15.74 -8.38 11.27
C VAL A 709 -14.49 -8.70 10.47
N SER A 710 -14.67 -9.26 9.29
CA SER A 710 -13.56 -9.61 8.39
C SER A 710 -13.79 -9.08 6.99
N TYR A 711 -12.70 -8.78 6.31
CA TYR A 711 -12.67 -8.36 4.91
C TYR A 711 -12.07 -9.47 4.07
N PHE A 712 -12.69 -9.75 2.94
CA PHE A 712 -12.29 -10.87 2.07
C PHE A 712 -11.68 -10.34 0.77
N ASN A 713 -10.83 -11.16 0.14
CA ASN A 713 -10.30 -10.87 -1.18
C ASN A 713 -11.40 -10.84 -2.25
N ALA A 714 -11.11 -10.19 -3.37
CA ALA A 714 -11.99 -10.21 -4.54
C ALA A 714 -12.28 -11.65 -5.01
N PRO A 715 -13.49 -11.94 -5.55
CA PRO A 715 -13.77 -13.18 -6.24
C PRO A 715 -12.95 -13.28 -7.52
N ARG A 716 -13.08 -14.38 -8.26
CA ARG A 716 -12.49 -14.49 -9.60
C ARG A 716 -12.99 -13.36 -10.50
N THR A 717 -12.06 -12.57 -10.99
CA THR A 717 -12.33 -11.53 -11.98
C THR A 717 -11.76 -11.91 -13.34
N ILE A 718 -12.46 -11.53 -14.40
CA ILE A 718 -12.10 -11.83 -15.79
C ILE A 718 -12.22 -10.53 -16.58
N GLY A 719 -11.24 -10.22 -17.40
CA GLY A 719 -11.28 -9.02 -18.22
C GLY A 719 -10.44 -9.12 -19.49
N LEU A 720 -10.59 -8.08 -20.29
CA LEU A 720 -9.89 -7.88 -21.56
C LEU A 720 -9.44 -6.43 -21.63
N ASP A 721 -8.17 -6.20 -21.89
CA ASP A 721 -7.60 -4.90 -22.16
C ASP A 721 -7.31 -4.78 -23.66
N LEU A 722 -7.63 -3.64 -24.21
CA LEU A 722 -7.20 -3.19 -25.53
C LEU A 722 -6.33 -1.96 -25.34
N HIS A 723 -5.08 -2.04 -25.73
CA HIS A 723 -4.17 -0.89 -25.82
C HIS A 723 -3.85 -0.58 -27.28
N TYR A 724 -3.94 0.68 -27.66
CA TYR A 724 -3.65 1.13 -29.03
C TYR A 724 -2.83 2.42 -29.00
N LYS A 725 -1.72 2.44 -29.81
CA LYS A 725 -0.90 3.64 -30.07
C LYS A 725 -1.27 4.18 -31.44
N PHE A 726 -1.63 5.49 -31.51
CA PHE A 726 -2.08 6.15 -32.74
C PHE A 726 -0.92 6.64 -33.60
#